data_fdbb85063dc36aa464fe3a61febb2526
#
_entry.id   fdbb85063dc36aa464fe3a61febb2526
#
_cell.length_a   1.000
_cell.length_b   1.000
_cell.length_c   1.000
_cell.angle_alpha   90.00
_cell.angle_beta   90.00
_cell.angle_gamma   90.00
#
_symmetry.space_group_name_H-M   'P 1'
#
loop_
_entity.id
_entity.type
_entity.pdbx_description
1 polymer ?
#
loop_
_entity_poly.entity_id
_entity_poly.type
_entity_poly.pdbx_seq_one_letter_code
_entity_poly.pdbx_strand_id
1 'polypeptide(L)'
;MKSIITIVLLVLINANAFAQSEKYQKVRIWLEGKTVSSLAQTGVDLSETHYRKGLYFETDLSTSELNSVSNAGFRTEVLIDDVKQFYKQRNEQQNQKTSAVMSCSSAPDFPQPAHFGYGSMGGFFTYQELLNNLDSMASLYPNLITVKQPISNTLTTVEGRPIFYVKISDNPNLTEPEPEVLYTALHHCREPNGMAAVIYYMWYLLENYATNTDIQQLVNNTEMYFVPCVNPDGYVFNELNDPNGGGMWRKNRQPFPGGEFGVDLNRNYGVQWGYDDIGSSPDPADDTYRGPSAFSENETQMMSAFCQQHNFKLALNYHTYSNLLIYPWGYIPDYYTPDSALYKNYGDILTTYNKYAAGTANQTVGYMVNGSSDDWMYGEQTLKPKTFAMTPEIGSADDGFWPQQSRIVDLCKENMYANLMLARLAGKFGQATDKSRWNIPALTSYIPFDFKLLGLDTVGTFTVSLTPISSNIQTTGAVKTFSGLNFNLSVADSITITLNSTTLPGDEVKFLLTVNNGLYDISDTIIKYYGPAVTPFYENGSTASAWNTQFWGTATSSFVSAPSSIADSPVGDYQSSSNNAITTISSINLLNAAAARLTFFAKWATEPQYDFAQLLISDNNGSTWTPLCGKYTVPGSNFQDPGNPVYQGVNLDWVKEDINLNAYVGKNVKLKFIMVSDGFVEYDGFYVDDLSLEKIVASGVGIQNLTQQPIQIYPNPASDKVNVVLTQSNAKELTLYNALGQQIHSNPINKNQQHVVLNVADFAPGIYVVKIKFDDNTISQCRLTVF
;
A
#
# COMPACT_ATOMS: atom_id res chain seq x y z
N MET A 1 -39.66 -87.37 -8.20
CA MET A 1 -39.10 -86.39 -9.03
C MET A 1 -38.82 -85.13 -8.23
N LYS A 2 -37.58 -84.90 -7.80
CA LYS A 2 -37.15 -83.74 -6.98
C LYS A 2 -36.54 -82.75 -7.90
N SER A 3 -37.18 -81.60 -8.04
CA SER A 3 -36.60 -80.45 -8.73
C SER A 3 -35.68 -79.68 -7.81
N ILE A 4 -34.42 -79.62 -8.13
CA ILE A 4 -33.42 -78.80 -7.47
C ILE A 4 -33.43 -77.38 -8.12
N ILE A 5 -33.85 -76.39 -7.31
CA ILE A 5 -33.76 -74.99 -7.70
C ILE A 5 -32.39 -74.53 -7.21
N THR A 6 -31.50 -74.24 -8.16
CA THR A 6 -30.20 -73.60 -7.88
C THR A 6 -30.40 -72.09 -7.80
N ILE A 7 -30.30 -71.53 -6.64
CA ILE A 7 -30.28 -70.09 -6.43
C ILE A 7 -28.83 -69.62 -6.66
N VAL A 8 -28.62 -68.90 -7.78
CA VAL A 8 -27.35 -68.16 -8.04
C VAL A 8 -27.41 -66.83 -7.27
N LEU A 9 -26.66 -66.78 -6.20
CA LEU A 9 -26.44 -65.52 -5.41
C LEU A 9 -25.42 -64.70 -6.19
N LEU A 10 -25.89 -63.67 -6.92
CA LEU A 10 -24.99 -62.62 -7.46
C LEU A 10 -24.54 -61.75 -6.29
N VAL A 11 -23.34 -61.95 -5.83
CA VAL A 11 -22.65 -61.00 -4.92
C VAL A 11 -22.15 -59.88 -5.81
N LEU A 12 -22.87 -58.76 -5.79
CA LEU A 12 -22.38 -57.47 -6.30
C LEU A 12 -21.30 -56.99 -5.29
N ILE A 13 -20.06 -57.26 -5.60
CA ILE A 13 -18.93 -56.60 -4.95
C ILE A 13 -18.95 -55.17 -5.46
N ASN A 14 -19.58 -54.25 -4.70
CA ASN A 14 -19.29 -52.85 -4.81
C ASN A 14 -17.83 -52.65 -4.38
N ALA A 15 -16.92 -52.71 -5.33
CA ALA A 15 -15.59 -52.14 -5.17
C ALA A 15 -15.76 -50.62 -5.07
N ASN A 16 -16.00 -50.14 -3.86
CA ASN A 16 -15.67 -48.78 -3.53
C ASN A 16 -14.13 -48.67 -3.70
N ALA A 17 -13.70 -48.37 -4.91
CA ALA A 17 -12.40 -47.81 -5.12
C ALA A 17 -12.44 -46.47 -4.33
N PHE A 18 -12.00 -46.49 -3.08
CA PHE A 18 -11.51 -45.27 -2.43
C PHE A 18 -10.42 -44.79 -3.35
N ALA A 19 -10.73 -43.83 -4.20
CA ALA A 19 -9.70 -43.06 -4.88
C ALA A 19 -8.81 -42.57 -3.75
N GLN A 20 -7.60 -43.07 -3.66
CA GLN A 20 -6.61 -42.63 -2.71
C GLN A 20 -6.50 -41.16 -2.96
N SER A 21 -6.88 -40.30 -2.00
CA SER A 21 -6.84 -38.85 -2.20
C SER A 21 -5.45 -38.50 -2.63
N GLU A 22 -5.32 -37.85 -3.77
CA GLU A 22 -4.02 -37.49 -4.34
C GLU A 22 -3.21 -36.72 -3.32
N LYS A 23 -1.94 -37.12 -3.13
CA LYS A 23 -1.01 -36.49 -2.20
C LYS A 23 -0.46 -35.22 -2.83
N TYR A 24 -0.50 -34.12 -2.11
CA TYR A 24 0.10 -32.84 -2.50
C TYR A 24 1.32 -32.56 -1.66
N GLN A 25 2.37 -32.06 -2.30
CA GLN A 25 3.65 -31.75 -1.69
C GLN A 25 4.05 -30.31 -2.03
N LYS A 26 4.55 -29.55 -1.07
CA LYS A 26 5.20 -28.27 -1.41
C LYS A 26 6.60 -28.57 -1.93
N VAL A 27 6.87 -28.13 -3.15
CA VAL A 27 8.07 -28.48 -3.90
C VAL A 27 8.77 -27.22 -4.40
N ARG A 28 10.08 -27.17 -4.22
CA ARG A 28 10.95 -26.21 -4.89
C ARG A 28 11.44 -26.83 -6.19
N ILE A 29 11.20 -26.14 -7.31
CA ILE A 29 11.55 -26.54 -8.67
C ILE A 29 12.66 -25.62 -9.16
N TRP A 30 13.87 -26.14 -9.30
CA TRP A 30 15.01 -25.38 -9.73
C TRP A 30 15.02 -25.24 -11.25
N LEU A 31 15.22 -23.99 -11.75
CA LEU A 31 15.27 -23.73 -13.19
C LEU A 31 16.59 -24.17 -13.83
N GLU A 32 17.73 -23.94 -13.18
CA GLU A 32 19.07 -24.36 -13.64
C GLU A 32 19.34 -24.05 -15.11
N GLY A 33 18.95 -22.84 -15.55
CA GLY A 33 19.10 -22.38 -16.94
C GLY A 33 17.95 -22.75 -17.90
N LYS A 34 16.95 -23.51 -17.44
CA LYS A 34 15.72 -23.75 -18.19
C LYS A 34 14.79 -22.53 -18.07
N THR A 35 13.85 -22.41 -19.00
CA THR A 35 12.91 -21.30 -19.04
C THR A 35 11.64 -21.56 -18.22
N VAL A 36 10.99 -20.48 -17.76
CA VAL A 36 9.65 -20.55 -17.14
C VAL A 36 8.65 -21.21 -18.07
N SER A 37 8.69 -20.88 -19.38
CA SER A 37 7.82 -21.49 -20.39
C SER A 37 8.00 -23.02 -20.48
N SER A 38 9.22 -23.54 -20.34
CA SER A 38 9.44 -24.99 -20.33
C SER A 38 8.92 -25.69 -19.08
N LEU A 39 8.83 -24.95 -17.96
CA LEU A 39 8.17 -25.45 -16.76
C LEU A 39 6.64 -25.41 -16.91
N ALA A 40 6.08 -24.32 -17.43
CA ALA A 40 4.63 -24.22 -17.71
C ALA A 40 4.11 -25.31 -18.63
N GLN A 41 4.93 -25.74 -19.62
CA GLN A 41 4.59 -26.85 -20.53
C GLN A 41 4.50 -28.22 -19.84
N THR A 42 4.86 -28.36 -18.58
CA THR A 42 4.62 -29.57 -17.78
C THR A 42 3.19 -29.65 -17.22
N GLY A 43 2.35 -28.65 -17.48
CA GLY A 43 0.96 -28.56 -17.02
C GLY A 43 0.79 -27.98 -15.61
N VAL A 44 1.91 -27.65 -14.95
CA VAL A 44 1.89 -27.08 -13.58
C VAL A 44 1.39 -25.65 -13.62
N ASP A 45 0.53 -25.31 -12.67
CA ASP A 45 0.11 -23.94 -12.42
C ASP A 45 1.24 -23.13 -11.78
N LEU A 46 1.59 -22.02 -12.43
CA LEU A 46 2.61 -21.08 -11.97
C LEU A 46 2.02 -19.75 -11.48
N SER A 47 0.70 -19.56 -11.54
CA SER A 47 0.03 -18.33 -11.14
C SER A 47 0.03 -18.11 -9.62
N GLU A 48 0.06 -19.20 -8.86
CA GLU A 48 -0.04 -19.20 -7.41
C GLU A 48 1.23 -19.82 -6.80
N THR A 49 2.37 -19.18 -7.03
CA THR A 49 3.67 -19.74 -6.66
C THR A 49 4.53 -18.68 -5.98
N HIS A 50 5.54 -19.13 -5.25
CA HIS A 50 6.63 -18.28 -4.85
C HIS A 50 7.76 -18.40 -5.89
N TYR A 51 7.85 -17.42 -6.77
CA TYR A 51 8.87 -17.38 -7.82
C TYR A 51 10.11 -16.62 -7.38
N ARG A 52 11.25 -17.31 -7.23
CA ARG A 52 12.54 -16.65 -7.09
C ARG A 52 13.16 -16.51 -8.46
N LYS A 53 13.20 -15.30 -8.98
CA LYS A 53 13.50 -14.98 -10.39
C LYS A 53 14.78 -15.62 -10.87
N GLY A 54 14.66 -16.44 -11.93
CA GLY A 54 15.79 -17.13 -12.55
C GLY A 54 16.35 -18.31 -11.77
N LEU A 55 15.90 -18.56 -10.53
CA LEU A 55 16.41 -19.65 -9.69
C LEU A 55 15.42 -20.80 -9.57
N TYR A 56 14.26 -20.56 -8.95
CA TYR A 56 13.31 -21.62 -8.66
C TYR A 56 11.87 -21.11 -8.50
N PHE A 57 10.93 -22.03 -8.57
CA PHE A 57 9.56 -21.87 -8.11
C PHE A 57 9.29 -22.74 -6.88
N GLU A 58 8.50 -22.26 -5.93
CA GLU A 58 7.94 -23.07 -4.86
C GLU A 58 6.43 -23.08 -5.03
N THR A 59 5.86 -24.27 -5.13
CA THR A 59 4.42 -24.48 -5.34
C THR A 59 3.98 -25.80 -4.74
N ASP A 60 2.67 -25.96 -4.59
CA ASP A 60 2.04 -27.15 -4.09
C ASP A 60 1.68 -28.07 -5.25
N LEU A 61 2.37 -29.19 -5.43
CA LEU A 61 2.20 -30.14 -6.52
C LEU A 61 1.54 -31.43 -6.05
N SER A 62 0.65 -31.95 -6.85
CA SER A 62 0.19 -33.32 -6.77
C SER A 62 1.34 -34.30 -7.11
N THR A 63 1.17 -35.58 -6.77
CA THR A 63 2.16 -36.59 -7.15
C THR A 63 2.32 -36.72 -8.67
N SER A 64 1.24 -36.56 -9.44
CA SER A 64 1.26 -36.59 -10.90
C SER A 64 2.05 -35.40 -11.48
N GLU A 65 1.81 -34.20 -11.02
CA GLU A 65 2.52 -32.99 -11.45
C GLU A 65 4.01 -33.05 -11.10
N LEU A 66 4.35 -33.49 -9.87
CA LEU A 66 5.75 -33.69 -9.48
C LEU A 66 6.48 -34.67 -10.39
N ASN A 67 5.81 -35.74 -10.80
CA ASN A 67 6.36 -36.69 -11.77
C ASN A 67 6.55 -36.04 -13.17
N SER A 68 5.60 -35.24 -13.63
CA SER A 68 5.69 -34.52 -14.92
C SER A 68 6.87 -33.56 -14.93
N VAL A 69 7.03 -32.76 -13.88
CA VAL A 69 8.16 -31.84 -13.69
C VAL A 69 9.51 -32.59 -13.65
N SER A 70 9.56 -33.70 -12.89
CA SER A 70 10.77 -34.52 -12.78
C SER A 70 11.14 -35.19 -14.10
N ASN A 71 10.13 -35.71 -14.86
CA ASN A 71 10.33 -36.31 -16.17
C ASN A 71 10.78 -35.29 -17.24
N ALA A 72 10.39 -34.01 -17.09
CA ALA A 72 10.89 -32.91 -17.90
C ALA A 72 12.33 -32.50 -17.53
N GLY A 73 12.92 -33.18 -16.55
CA GLY A 73 14.30 -33.04 -16.13
C GLY A 73 14.58 -31.83 -15.27
N PHE A 74 13.57 -31.26 -14.58
CA PHE A 74 13.80 -30.24 -13.54
C PHE A 74 14.28 -30.91 -12.25
N ARG A 75 15.22 -30.26 -11.56
CA ARG A 75 15.58 -30.65 -10.19
C ARG A 75 14.50 -30.17 -9.24
N THR A 76 14.02 -31.07 -8.42
CA THR A 76 12.98 -30.81 -7.42
C THR A 76 13.50 -31.07 -6.01
N GLU A 77 12.99 -30.31 -5.05
CA GLU A 77 13.25 -30.46 -3.62
C GLU A 77 11.91 -30.41 -2.89
N VAL A 78 11.56 -31.47 -2.17
CA VAL A 78 10.31 -31.50 -1.37
C VAL A 78 10.53 -30.73 -0.08
N LEU A 79 9.80 -29.65 0.12
CA LEU A 79 9.85 -28.80 1.31
C LEU A 79 8.84 -29.28 2.38
N ILE A 80 7.63 -29.66 1.94
CA ILE A 80 6.56 -30.21 2.79
C ILE A 80 6.06 -31.48 2.11
N ASP A 81 6.16 -32.59 2.81
CA ASP A 81 5.82 -33.90 2.23
C ASP A 81 4.32 -34.15 2.08
N ASP A 82 3.47 -33.54 2.94
CA ASP A 82 2.02 -33.60 2.89
C ASP A 82 1.42 -32.23 3.23
N VAL A 83 1.07 -31.48 2.21
CA VAL A 83 0.53 -30.12 2.32
C VAL A 83 -0.85 -30.13 2.99
N LYS A 84 -1.69 -31.14 2.72
CA LYS A 84 -3.01 -31.27 3.34
C LYS A 84 -2.88 -31.48 4.84
N GLN A 85 -1.95 -32.33 5.25
CA GLN A 85 -1.68 -32.59 6.66
C GLN A 85 -1.05 -31.34 7.33
N PHE A 86 -0.18 -30.63 6.64
CA PHE A 86 0.43 -29.38 7.12
C PHE A 86 -0.65 -28.32 7.39
N TYR A 87 -1.59 -28.08 6.48
CA TYR A 87 -2.67 -27.11 6.66
C TYR A 87 -3.58 -27.46 7.83
N LYS A 88 -3.87 -28.76 8.04
CA LYS A 88 -4.66 -29.20 9.19
C LYS A 88 -3.92 -29.01 10.52
N GLN A 89 -2.66 -29.43 10.59
CA GLN A 89 -1.86 -29.37 11.83
C GLN A 89 -1.56 -27.95 12.29
N ARG A 90 -1.28 -27.01 11.37
CA ARG A 90 -0.96 -25.64 11.77
C ARG A 90 -2.13 -24.92 12.43
N ASN A 91 -3.37 -25.31 12.18
CA ASN A 91 -4.54 -24.79 12.88
C ASN A 91 -4.68 -25.36 14.30
N GLU A 92 -4.17 -26.56 14.57
CA GLU A 92 -4.17 -27.17 15.90
C GLU A 92 -3.09 -26.54 16.81
N GLN A 93 -2.04 -25.97 16.25
CA GLN A 93 -0.90 -25.36 16.97
C GLN A 93 -1.13 -23.86 17.30
N GLN A 94 -2.26 -23.52 17.91
CA GLN A 94 -2.73 -22.14 18.19
C GLN A 94 -1.80 -21.25 19.04
N ASN A 95 -0.55 -21.57 19.31
CA ASN A 95 0.33 -20.88 20.25
C ASN A 95 1.62 -20.30 19.67
N GLN A 96 1.72 -20.06 18.38
CA GLN A 96 2.85 -19.23 17.90
C GLN A 96 2.49 -17.76 18.07
N LYS A 97 3.18 -17.09 18.99
CA LYS A 97 3.17 -15.64 19.14
C LYS A 97 3.56 -15.05 17.77
N THR A 98 2.61 -14.43 17.10
CA THR A 98 2.95 -13.50 16.04
C THR A 98 3.87 -12.45 16.65
N SER A 99 5.07 -12.29 16.12
CA SER A 99 5.94 -11.18 16.48
C SER A 99 5.14 -9.90 16.26
N ALA A 100 5.20 -8.97 17.22
CA ALA A 100 4.52 -7.70 17.07
C ALA A 100 5.08 -7.00 15.83
N VAL A 101 4.32 -7.00 14.75
CA VAL A 101 4.67 -6.30 13.52
C VAL A 101 4.63 -4.80 13.83
N MET A 102 5.71 -4.08 13.54
CA MET A 102 5.71 -2.62 13.64
C MET A 102 4.83 -2.09 12.50
N SER A 103 3.58 -1.75 12.82
CA SER A 103 2.68 -1.15 11.84
C SER A 103 3.15 0.26 11.48
N CYS A 104 3.67 0.43 10.28
CA CYS A 104 4.07 1.73 9.73
C CYS A 104 2.93 2.48 9.06
N SER A 105 1.84 1.81 8.77
CA SER A 105 0.69 2.42 8.12
C SER A 105 -0.31 2.93 9.16
N SER A 106 -0.82 4.13 8.95
CA SER A 106 -2.07 4.60 9.54
C SER A 106 -3.25 4.02 8.73
N ALA A 107 -3.22 2.71 8.44
CA ALA A 107 -4.31 2.07 7.74
C ALA A 107 -5.62 2.30 8.51
N PRO A 108 -6.72 2.60 7.82
CA PRO A 108 -8.02 2.66 8.45
C PRO A 108 -8.29 1.37 9.22
N ASP A 109 -8.79 1.48 10.45
CA ASP A 109 -9.24 0.31 11.18
C ASP A 109 -10.60 -0.13 10.61
N PHE A 110 -10.68 -1.37 10.18
CA PHE A 110 -11.90 -2.02 9.74
C PHE A 110 -12.28 -3.10 10.75
N PRO A 111 -13.01 -2.74 11.83
CA PRO A 111 -13.36 -3.70 12.87
C PRO A 111 -14.13 -4.88 12.29
N GLN A 112 -13.88 -6.05 12.86
CA GLN A 112 -14.59 -7.26 12.45
C GLN A 112 -16.10 -7.08 12.63
N PRO A 113 -16.91 -7.34 11.59
CA PRO A 113 -18.37 -7.33 11.71
C PRO A 113 -18.84 -8.33 12.75
N ALA A 114 -19.89 -7.96 13.49
CA ALA A 114 -20.38 -8.77 14.61
C ALA A 114 -20.94 -10.14 14.17
N HIS A 115 -21.46 -10.24 12.95
CA HIS A 115 -21.99 -11.48 12.39
C HIS A 115 -20.97 -12.25 11.56
N PHE A 116 -19.75 -11.71 11.34
CA PHE A 116 -18.70 -12.48 10.69
C PHE A 116 -18.01 -13.40 11.69
N GLY A 117 -18.21 -14.71 11.52
CA GLY A 117 -17.57 -15.74 12.29
C GLY A 117 -16.68 -16.64 11.44
N TYR A 118 -16.04 -17.61 12.08
CA TYR A 118 -15.31 -18.64 11.38
C TYR A 118 -16.24 -19.78 10.97
N GLY A 119 -16.00 -20.33 9.76
CA GLY A 119 -16.65 -21.54 9.30
C GLY A 119 -16.04 -22.83 9.88
N SER A 120 -16.66 -23.94 9.60
CA SER A 120 -16.28 -25.26 10.15
C SER A 120 -15.13 -25.94 9.37
N MET A 121 -14.79 -25.46 8.16
CA MET A 121 -13.77 -26.03 7.29
C MET A 121 -12.42 -25.36 7.51
N GLY A 122 -11.74 -25.64 8.63
CA GLY A 122 -10.45 -25.04 8.98
C GLY A 122 -10.51 -23.53 9.26
N GLY A 123 -11.69 -23.02 9.63
CA GLY A 123 -11.98 -21.60 9.83
C GLY A 123 -12.70 -20.96 8.64
N PHE A 124 -12.73 -21.61 7.48
CA PHE A 124 -13.46 -21.16 6.28
C PHE A 124 -14.86 -21.76 6.25
N PHE A 125 -15.77 -21.10 5.55
CA PHE A 125 -17.16 -21.55 5.40
C PHE A 125 -17.23 -22.76 4.47
N THR A 126 -18.02 -23.77 4.86
CA THR A 126 -18.53 -24.75 3.90
C THR A 126 -19.47 -24.09 2.91
N TYR A 127 -19.81 -24.75 1.81
CA TYR A 127 -20.77 -24.21 0.84
C TYR A 127 -22.13 -23.94 1.49
N GLN A 128 -22.59 -24.81 2.38
CA GLN A 128 -23.84 -24.58 3.10
C GLN A 128 -23.77 -23.41 4.09
N GLU A 129 -22.64 -23.23 4.78
CA GLU A 129 -22.41 -22.08 5.67
C GLU A 129 -22.36 -20.77 4.90
N LEU A 130 -21.77 -20.74 3.70
CA LEU A 130 -21.85 -19.61 2.78
C LEU A 130 -23.32 -19.27 2.47
N LEU A 131 -24.13 -20.24 2.04
CA LEU A 131 -25.54 -20.01 1.73
C LEU A 131 -26.32 -19.50 2.95
N ASN A 132 -26.01 -20.02 4.14
CA ASN A 132 -26.62 -19.56 5.39
C ASN A 132 -26.22 -18.11 5.73
N ASN A 133 -24.99 -17.69 5.43
CA ASN A 133 -24.58 -16.30 5.58
C ASN A 133 -25.41 -15.38 4.69
N LEU A 134 -25.57 -15.73 3.41
CA LEU A 134 -26.40 -14.95 2.48
C LEU A 134 -27.87 -14.86 2.93
N ASP A 135 -28.45 -15.94 3.43
CA ASP A 135 -29.81 -15.97 3.96
C ASP A 135 -29.95 -15.11 5.22
N SER A 136 -28.96 -15.16 6.10
CA SER A 136 -28.91 -14.35 7.32
C SER A 136 -28.82 -12.86 7.00
N MET A 137 -27.96 -12.47 6.07
CA MET A 137 -27.84 -11.09 5.58
C MET A 137 -29.19 -10.58 5.04
N ALA A 138 -29.82 -11.35 4.15
CA ALA A 138 -31.12 -10.97 3.57
C ALA A 138 -32.24 -10.90 4.63
N SER A 139 -32.21 -11.74 5.64
CA SER A 139 -33.19 -11.74 6.74
C SER A 139 -33.00 -10.53 7.66
N LEU A 140 -31.76 -10.16 7.98
CA LEU A 140 -31.45 -9.08 8.92
C LEU A 140 -31.50 -7.69 8.27
N TYR A 141 -31.17 -7.61 6.97
CA TYR A 141 -31.07 -6.36 6.21
C TYR A 141 -31.87 -6.38 4.90
N PRO A 142 -33.21 -6.72 4.92
CA PRO A 142 -33.98 -6.96 3.71
C PRO A 142 -34.13 -5.72 2.81
N ASN A 143 -33.85 -4.52 3.32
CA ASN A 143 -33.90 -3.27 2.57
C ASN A 143 -32.54 -2.88 1.96
N LEU A 144 -31.47 -3.63 2.22
CA LEU A 144 -30.11 -3.31 1.76
C LEU A 144 -29.49 -4.40 0.91
N ILE A 145 -30.01 -5.63 0.96
CA ILE A 145 -29.50 -6.76 0.21
C ILE A 145 -30.64 -7.62 -0.35
N THR A 146 -30.47 -8.13 -1.57
CA THR A 146 -31.42 -9.09 -2.15
C THR A 146 -31.32 -10.43 -1.43
N VAL A 147 -32.40 -11.24 -1.51
CA VAL A 147 -32.25 -12.69 -1.31
C VAL A 147 -31.30 -13.25 -2.36
N LYS A 148 -30.59 -14.32 -2.04
CA LYS A 148 -29.72 -14.99 -3.02
C LYS A 148 -30.50 -15.44 -4.25
N GLN A 149 -29.99 -15.16 -5.43
CA GLN A 149 -30.61 -15.50 -6.72
C GLN A 149 -29.60 -16.25 -7.57
N PRO A 150 -30.04 -17.27 -8.36
CA PRO A 150 -29.16 -17.90 -9.32
C PRO A 150 -28.78 -16.90 -10.43
N ILE A 151 -27.51 -16.90 -10.87
CA ILE A 151 -27.08 -16.05 -12.01
C ILE A 151 -27.66 -16.54 -13.35
N SER A 152 -28.21 -17.75 -13.39
CA SER A 152 -28.93 -18.33 -14.53
C SER A 152 -30.15 -19.08 -14.04
N ASN A 153 -31.27 -18.90 -14.76
CA ASN A 153 -32.49 -19.66 -14.51
C ASN A 153 -32.63 -20.92 -15.40
N THR A 154 -31.66 -21.17 -16.29
CA THR A 154 -31.72 -22.25 -17.30
C THR A 154 -30.53 -23.19 -17.21
N LEU A 155 -29.40 -22.75 -16.69
CA LEU A 155 -28.17 -23.51 -16.54
C LEU A 155 -27.83 -23.70 -15.05
N THR A 156 -27.26 -24.84 -14.77
CA THR A 156 -26.60 -25.18 -13.51
C THR A 156 -25.22 -25.74 -13.82
N THR A 157 -24.36 -25.89 -12.80
CA THR A 157 -23.10 -26.61 -12.92
C THR A 157 -23.34 -28.08 -13.33
N VAL A 158 -22.30 -28.79 -13.67
CA VAL A 158 -22.41 -30.21 -14.12
C VAL A 158 -23.00 -31.13 -13.05
N GLU A 159 -22.79 -30.84 -11.76
CA GLU A 159 -23.38 -31.56 -10.63
C GLU A 159 -24.73 -30.96 -10.20
N GLY A 160 -25.29 -30.03 -10.96
CA GLY A 160 -26.65 -29.50 -10.78
C GLY A 160 -26.79 -28.36 -9.76
N ARG A 161 -25.70 -27.71 -9.36
CA ARG A 161 -25.75 -26.56 -8.41
C ARG A 161 -25.95 -25.25 -9.16
N PRO A 162 -26.80 -24.35 -8.66
CA PRO A 162 -26.83 -22.97 -9.13
C PRO A 162 -25.60 -22.19 -8.61
N ILE A 163 -25.11 -21.25 -9.42
CA ILE A 163 -24.21 -20.20 -8.92
C ILE A 163 -25.10 -19.06 -8.44
N PHE A 164 -24.90 -18.62 -7.20
CA PHE A 164 -25.73 -17.58 -6.58
C PHE A 164 -25.03 -16.22 -6.60
N TYR A 165 -25.85 -15.18 -6.75
CA TYR A 165 -25.45 -13.80 -6.47
C TYR A 165 -26.38 -13.13 -5.50
N VAL A 166 -25.93 -12.03 -4.92
CA VAL A 166 -26.75 -11.05 -4.19
C VAL A 166 -26.33 -9.65 -4.62
N LYS A 167 -27.22 -8.67 -4.48
CA LYS A 167 -26.94 -7.26 -4.67
C LYS A 167 -27.11 -6.50 -3.34
N ILE A 168 -26.13 -5.63 -3.01
CA ILE A 168 -26.22 -4.65 -1.91
C ILE A 168 -26.38 -3.27 -2.51
N SER A 169 -27.43 -2.55 -2.12
CA SER A 169 -27.80 -1.18 -2.47
C SER A 169 -28.89 -0.72 -1.50
N ASP A 170 -29.20 0.56 -1.42
CA ASP A 170 -30.31 1.09 -0.61
C ASP A 170 -31.69 0.69 -1.16
N ASN A 171 -31.77 0.31 -2.45
CA ASN A 171 -32.98 -0.23 -3.11
C ASN A 171 -32.63 -1.56 -3.82
N PRO A 172 -32.28 -2.64 -3.08
CA PRO A 172 -31.65 -3.81 -3.66
C PRO A 172 -32.50 -4.54 -4.71
N ASN A 173 -33.83 -4.43 -4.64
CA ASN A 173 -34.76 -5.09 -5.56
C ASN A 173 -35.12 -4.24 -6.80
N LEU A 174 -34.59 -3.02 -6.93
CA LEU A 174 -34.76 -2.14 -8.07
C LEU A 174 -33.45 -2.00 -8.84
N THR A 175 -33.51 -1.74 -10.14
CA THR A 175 -32.35 -1.28 -10.91
C THR A 175 -32.39 0.23 -10.99
N GLU A 176 -31.33 0.88 -10.53
CA GLU A 176 -31.20 2.32 -10.48
C GLU A 176 -30.14 2.82 -11.46
N PRO A 177 -30.14 4.11 -11.83
CA PRO A 177 -29.11 4.66 -12.73
C PRO A 177 -27.80 4.90 -11.97
N GLU A 178 -27.35 3.89 -11.23
CA GLU A 178 -26.14 3.88 -10.42
C GLU A 178 -25.03 3.03 -11.06
N PRO A 179 -23.76 3.28 -10.75
CA PRO A 179 -22.69 2.42 -11.22
C PRO A 179 -22.78 1.04 -10.58
N GLU A 180 -22.65 0.01 -11.43
CA GLU A 180 -22.60 -1.39 -11.01
C GLU A 180 -21.14 -1.84 -10.83
N VAL A 181 -20.86 -2.56 -9.75
CA VAL A 181 -19.56 -3.21 -9.48
C VAL A 181 -19.76 -4.68 -9.15
N LEU A 182 -18.76 -5.50 -9.49
CA LEU A 182 -18.82 -6.95 -9.31
C LEU A 182 -17.66 -7.43 -8.43
N TYR A 183 -17.99 -8.29 -7.46
CA TYR A 183 -17.04 -9.02 -6.63
C TYR A 183 -17.29 -10.51 -6.79
N THR A 184 -16.27 -11.24 -7.27
CA THR A 184 -16.35 -12.69 -7.40
C THR A 184 -15.27 -13.38 -6.57
N ALA A 185 -15.47 -14.65 -6.22
CA ALA A 185 -14.46 -15.48 -5.60
C ALA A 185 -14.65 -16.95 -6.00
N LEU A 186 -13.66 -17.78 -5.68
CA LEU A 186 -13.70 -19.21 -5.91
C LEU A 186 -13.93 -19.62 -7.38
N HIS A 187 -13.20 -19.00 -8.32
CA HIS A 187 -12.98 -19.63 -9.62
C HIS A 187 -12.20 -20.93 -9.42
N HIS A 188 -11.21 -20.89 -8.51
CA HIS A 188 -10.48 -22.06 -8.07
C HIS A 188 -10.94 -22.43 -6.66
N CYS A 189 -11.34 -23.67 -6.51
CA CYS A 189 -12.03 -24.10 -5.29
C CYS A 189 -11.10 -24.46 -4.13
N ARG A 190 -9.77 -24.39 -4.31
CA ARG A 190 -8.77 -24.47 -3.24
C ARG A 190 -8.47 -23.12 -2.56
N GLU A 191 -9.16 -22.04 -2.93
CA GLU A 191 -8.87 -20.65 -2.56
C GLU A 191 -9.98 -20.01 -1.69
N PRO A 192 -10.30 -20.54 -0.50
CA PRO A 192 -11.47 -20.10 0.26
C PRO A 192 -11.33 -18.71 0.86
N ASN A 193 -10.11 -18.15 0.93
CA ASN A 193 -9.87 -16.83 1.56
C ASN A 193 -10.49 -15.69 0.74
N GLY A 194 -10.53 -15.80 -0.58
CA GLY A 194 -11.26 -14.86 -1.44
C GLY A 194 -12.74 -14.76 -1.08
N MET A 195 -13.41 -15.91 -0.88
CA MET A 195 -14.80 -15.95 -0.42
C MET A 195 -14.94 -15.33 0.97
N ALA A 196 -14.04 -15.64 1.92
CA ALA A 196 -14.09 -15.04 3.26
C ALA A 196 -13.99 -13.53 3.23
N ALA A 197 -13.10 -12.96 2.39
CA ALA A 197 -12.95 -11.51 2.22
C ALA A 197 -14.22 -10.87 1.64
N VAL A 198 -14.86 -11.51 0.67
CA VAL A 198 -16.13 -11.04 0.09
C VAL A 198 -17.25 -11.03 1.14
N ILE A 199 -17.41 -12.12 1.91
CA ILE A 199 -18.43 -12.23 2.97
C ILE A 199 -18.15 -11.23 4.10
N TYR A 200 -16.88 -11.02 4.47
CA TYR A 200 -16.48 -10.01 5.47
C TYR A 200 -16.89 -8.60 5.02
N TYR A 201 -16.63 -8.26 3.76
CA TYR A 201 -16.99 -6.96 3.20
C TYR A 201 -18.50 -6.76 3.15
N MET A 202 -19.26 -7.76 2.76
CA MET A 202 -20.72 -7.71 2.74
C MET A 202 -21.30 -7.43 4.15
N TRP A 203 -20.86 -8.17 5.18
CA TRP A 203 -21.26 -7.92 6.57
C TRP A 203 -20.85 -6.52 7.02
N TYR A 204 -19.64 -6.07 6.67
CA TYR A 204 -19.16 -4.74 7.04
C TYR A 204 -20.05 -3.63 6.47
N LEU A 205 -20.47 -3.72 5.21
CA LEU A 205 -21.39 -2.76 4.58
C LEU A 205 -22.72 -2.73 5.31
N LEU A 206 -23.32 -3.88 5.54
CA LEU A 206 -24.67 -4.00 6.12
C LEU A 206 -24.71 -3.50 7.57
N GLU A 207 -23.74 -3.89 8.40
CA GLU A 207 -23.69 -3.51 9.81
C GLU A 207 -23.36 -2.03 10.04
N ASN A 208 -22.58 -1.41 9.14
CA ASN A 208 -22.15 -0.03 9.28
C ASN A 208 -23.06 0.98 8.54
N TYR A 209 -24.01 0.53 7.73
CA TYR A 209 -24.86 1.42 6.95
C TYR A 209 -25.59 2.47 7.80
N ALA A 210 -26.12 2.09 8.94
CA ALA A 210 -26.91 2.99 9.80
C ALA A 210 -26.05 3.96 10.63
N THR A 211 -24.76 3.69 10.81
CA THR A 211 -23.91 4.42 11.78
C THR A 211 -22.70 5.09 11.16
N ASN A 212 -22.30 4.69 9.96
CA ASN A 212 -21.18 5.25 9.23
C ASN A 212 -21.67 5.94 7.95
N THR A 213 -21.58 7.27 7.94
CA THR A 213 -22.04 8.09 6.81
C THR A 213 -21.36 7.74 5.50
N ASP A 214 -20.05 7.40 5.53
CA ASP A 214 -19.31 7.05 4.32
C ASP A 214 -19.84 5.75 3.71
N ILE A 215 -20.14 4.74 4.55
CA ILE A 215 -20.74 3.48 4.10
C ILE A 215 -22.17 3.71 3.60
N GLN A 216 -22.95 4.52 4.31
CA GLN A 216 -24.29 4.88 3.87
C GLN A 216 -24.29 5.53 2.48
N GLN A 217 -23.40 6.50 2.26
CA GLN A 217 -23.26 7.18 0.96
C GLN A 217 -22.82 6.22 -0.14
N LEU A 218 -21.89 5.31 0.17
CA LEU A 218 -21.42 4.32 -0.78
C LEU A 218 -22.57 3.40 -1.24
N VAL A 219 -23.33 2.85 -0.29
CA VAL A 219 -24.45 1.94 -0.56
C VAL A 219 -25.61 2.66 -1.27
N ASN A 220 -25.83 3.95 -0.98
CA ASN A 220 -26.88 4.77 -1.59
C ASN A 220 -26.55 5.25 -3.02
N ASN A 221 -25.34 5.02 -3.50
CA ASN A 221 -24.91 5.54 -4.80
C ASN A 221 -24.17 4.49 -5.66
N THR A 222 -24.29 3.20 -5.29
CA THR A 222 -23.59 2.12 -6.02
C THR A 222 -24.32 0.80 -5.87
N GLU A 223 -24.64 0.14 -6.98
CA GLU A 223 -25.15 -1.22 -6.97
C GLU A 223 -23.97 -2.21 -6.91
N MET A 224 -23.79 -2.87 -5.78
CA MET A 224 -22.71 -3.82 -5.54
C MET A 224 -23.19 -5.25 -5.66
N TYR A 225 -22.68 -5.98 -6.65
CA TYR A 225 -23.04 -7.37 -6.93
C TYR A 225 -21.94 -8.31 -6.43
N PHE A 226 -22.35 -9.40 -5.79
CA PHE A 226 -21.46 -10.38 -5.18
C PHE A 226 -21.78 -11.78 -5.67
N VAL A 227 -20.78 -12.48 -6.21
CA VAL A 227 -20.80 -13.90 -6.59
C VAL A 227 -19.71 -14.63 -5.78
N PRO A 228 -19.98 -14.98 -4.50
CA PRO A 228 -18.94 -15.45 -3.59
C PRO A 228 -18.36 -16.83 -3.94
N CYS A 229 -19.03 -17.60 -4.80
CA CYS A 229 -18.58 -18.92 -5.21
C CYS A 229 -18.94 -19.19 -6.68
N VAL A 230 -17.96 -19.04 -7.57
CA VAL A 230 -18.14 -19.30 -9.02
C VAL A 230 -18.09 -20.80 -9.32
N ASN A 231 -17.33 -21.57 -8.53
CA ASN A 231 -17.10 -23.02 -8.71
C ASN A 231 -17.65 -23.84 -7.52
N PRO A 232 -18.98 -23.91 -7.35
CA PRO A 232 -19.56 -24.62 -6.22
C PRO A 232 -19.34 -26.14 -6.25
N ASP A 233 -19.24 -26.77 -7.42
CA ASP A 233 -19.02 -28.21 -7.54
C ASP A 233 -17.62 -28.59 -7.05
N GLY A 234 -16.58 -27.89 -7.50
CA GLY A 234 -15.22 -28.12 -7.05
C GLY A 234 -15.06 -27.80 -5.56
N TYR A 235 -15.74 -26.75 -5.06
CA TYR A 235 -15.67 -26.38 -3.66
C TYR A 235 -16.31 -27.45 -2.74
N VAL A 236 -17.49 -27.95 -3.10
CA VAL A 236 -18.14 -29.07 -2.39
C VAL A 236 -17.30 -30.35 -2.48
N PHE A 237 -16.59 -30.57 -3.60
CA PHE A 237 -15.68 -31.70 -3.71
C PHE A 237 -14.52 -31.60 -2.68
N ASN A 238 -13.94 -30.42 -2.51
CA ASN A 238 -12.93 -30.18 -1.47
C ASN A 238 -13.52 -30.37 -0.06
N GLU A 239 -14.73 -29.84 0.20
CA GLU A 239 -15.44 -30.00 1.47
C GLU A 239 -15.66 -31.47 1.83
N LEU A 240 -16.11 -32.29 0.87
CA LEU A 240 -16.38 -33.70 1.10
C LEU A 240 -15.14 -34.56 1.37
N ASN A 241 -14.02 -34.21 0.71
CA ASN A 241 -12.77 -34.95 0.82
C ASN A 241 -11.88 -34.45 1.96
N ASP A 242 -11.93 -33.16 2.26
CA ASP A 242 -11.11 -32.48 3.27
C ASP A 242 -11.97 -31.55 4.15
N PRO A 243 -12.92 -32.10 4.94
CA PRO A 243 -13.94 -31.33 5.67
C PRO A 243 -13.37 -30.39 6.76
N ASN A 244 -12.11 -30.59 7.14
CA ASN A 244 -11.39 -29.72 8.09
C ASN A 244 -10.50 -28.69 7.39
N GLY A 245 -10.67 -28.46 6.07
CA GLY A 245 -9.83 -27.61 5.25
C GLY A 245 -8.60 -28.31 4.69
N GLY A 246 -7.87 -27.63 3.83
CA GLY A 246 -6.68 -28.19 3.15
C GLY A 246 -6.99 -28.95 1.86
N GLY A 247 -8.21 -28.84 1.32
CA GLY A 247 -8.55 -29.42 0.02
C GLY A 247 -7.79 -28.73 -1.12
N MET A 248 -7.17 -29.54 -2.00
CA MET A 248 -6.26 -29.03 -3.03
C MET A 248 -6.83 -29.09 -4.46
N TRP A 249 -8.09 -29.49 -4.62
CA TRP A 249 -8.76 -29.50 -5.92
C TRP A 249 -8.99 -28.07 -6.41
N ARG A 250 -8.53 -27.74 -7.63
CA ARG A 250 -8.58 -26.41 -8.26
C ARG A 250 -9.76 -26.24 -9.22
N LYS A 251 -9.90 -27.18 -10.18
CA LYS A 251 -10.77 -27.12 -11.36
C LYS A 251 -12.26 -27.30 -11.00
N ASN A 252 -13.16 -27.13 -11.99
CA ASN A 252 -14.55 -27.57 -11.81
C ASN A 252 -14.67 -29.12 -11.80
N ARG A 253 -15.89 -29.67 -11.98
CA ARG A 253 -16.11 -31.11 -11.87
C ARG A 253 -16.60 -31.74 -13.20
N GLN A 254 -16.28 -31.10 -14.34
CA GLN A 254 -16.63 -31.64 -15.66
C GLN A 254 -15.90 -32.98 -15.90
N PRO A 255 -16.62 -34.12 -16.15
CA PRO A 255 -15.98 -35.40 -16.46
C PRO A 255 -15.51 -35.47 -17.92
N PHE A 256 -14.38 -36.11 -18.18
CA PHE A 256 -13.85 -36.37 -19.51
C PHE A 256 -13.70 -37.87 -19.79
N PRO A 257 -13.75 -38.30 -21.09
CA PRO A 257 -13.42 -39.66 -21.50
C PRO A 257 -11.97 -39.97 -21.15
N GLY A 258 -11.71 -40.93 -20.29
CA GLY A 258 -10.35 -41.23 -19.79
C GLY A 258 -10.31 -41.29 -18.27
N GLY A 259 -11.26 -40.63 -17.64
CA GLY A 259 -11.37 -40.60 -16.18
C GLY A 259 -10.83 -39.32 -15.56
N GLU A 260 -10.30 -38.40 -16.38
CA GLU A 260 -9.91 -37.06 -15.95
C GLU A 260 -11.15 -36.22 -15.64
N PHE A 261 -10.97 -35.23 -14.77
CA PHE A 261 -12.02 -34.31 -14.37
C PHE A 261 -11.52 -32.86 -14.38
N GLY A 262 -12.45 -31.97 -14.74
CA GLY A 262 -12.37 -30.54 -14.50
C GLY A 262 -11.64 -29.75 -15.56
N VAL A 263 -12.11 -28.50 -15.70
CA VAL A 263 -11.53 -27.43 -16.47
C VAL A 263 -11.16 -26.32 -15.50
N ASP A 264 -10.04 -25.66 -15.73
CA ASP A 264 -9.69 -24.42 -15.06
C ASP A 264 -10.61 -23.30 -15.57
N LEU A 265 -11.53 -22.86 -14.70
CA LEU A 265 -12.52 -21.85 -15.08
C LEU A 265 -11.86 -20.51 -15.42
N ASN A 266 -10.69 -20.20 -14.82
CA ASN A 266 -9.92 -18.97 -15.11
C ASN A 266 -8.95 -19.16 -16.30
N ARG A 267 -9.17 -20.16 -17.15
CA ARG A 267 -8.56 -20.38 -18.47
C ARG A 267 -9.62 -20.60 -19.56
N ASN A 268 -10.91 -20.54 -19.20
CA ASN A 268 -12.02 -20.92 -20.10
C ASN A 268 -12.81 -19.73 -20.65
N TYR A 269 -12.45 -18.48 -20.35
CA TYR A 269 -13.07 -17.28 -20.91
C TYR A 269 -12.59 -17.00 -22.35
N GLY A 270 -13.37 -16.21 -23.13
CA GLY A 270 -13.21 -16.14 -24.58
C GLY A 270 -12.05 -15.29 -25.09
N VAL A 271 -11.62 -14.26 -24.37
CA VAL A 271 -10.55 -13.37 -24.83
C VAL A 271 -9.22 -14.12 -24.81
N GLN A 272 -8.59 -14.24 -25.99
CA GLN A 272 -7.32 -14.96 -26.17
C GLN A 272 -7.30 -16.39 -25.61
N TRP A 273 -8.46 -17.05 -25.54
CA TRP A 273 -8.54 -18.44 -25.18
C TRP A 273 -7.65 -19.29 -26.11
N GLY A 274 -6.80 -20.14 -25.53
CA GLY A 274 -5.90 -21.00 -26.31
C GLY A 274 -4.89 -20.19 -27.15
N TYR A 275 -4.52 -19.00 -26.73
CA TYR A 275 -3.51 -18.17 -27.39
C TYR A 275 -2.19 -18.92 -27.58
N ASP A 276 -1.79 -19.65 -26.55
CA ASP A 276 -0.65 -20.58 -26.58
C ASP A 276 -0.87 -21.73 -25.59
N ASP A 277 0.07 -22.68 -25.57
CA ASP A 277 0.09 -23.82 -24.65
C ASP A 277 1.05 -23.55 -23.45
N ILE A 278 1.33 -22.27 -23.16
CA ILE A 278 2.12 -21.82 -22.00
C ILE A 278 1.19 -21.22 -20.95
N GLY A 279 0.35 -20.27 -21.33
CA GLY A 279 -0.59 -19.60 -20.45
C GLY A 279 -1.82 -20.42 -20.07
N SER A 280 -2.04 -21.55 -20.72
CA SER A 280 -3.05 -22.58 -20.39
C SER A 280 -2.71 -23.91 -21.06
N SER A 281 -3.16 -25.02 -20.50
CA SER A 281 -2.91 -26.36 -21.07
C SER A 281 -4.05 -26.86 -21.97
N PRO A 282 -3.76 -27.60 -23.06
CA PRO A 282 -4.73 -28.36 -23.84
C PRO A 282 -5.00 -29.75 -23.26
N ASP A 283 -4.27 -30.21 -22.22
CA ASP A 283 -4.37 -31.55 -21.65
C ASP A 283 -5.35 -31.58 -20.47
N PRO A 284 -6.42 -32.40 -20.50
CA PRO A 284 -7.37 -32.53 -19.40
C PRO A 284 -6.76 -32.97 -18.05
N ALA A 285 -5.58 -33.60 -18.05
CA ALA A 285 -4.90 -34.04 -16.85
C ALA A 285 -4.30 -32.87 -16.06
N ASP A 286 -4.01 -31.75 -16.72
CA ASP A 286 -3.31 -30.60 -16.13
C ASP A 286 -4.25 -29.72 -15.32
N ASP A 287 -3.71 -29.09 -14.28
CA ASP A 287 -4.46 -28.12 -13.42
C ASP A 287 -4.90 -26.88 -14.18
N THR A 288 -4.13 -26.46 -15.21
CA THR A 288 -4.42 -25.31 -16.07
C THR A 288 -5.19 -25.64 -17.34
N TYR A 289 -5.86 -26.80 -17.40
CA TYR A 289 -6.63 -27.23 -18.58
C TYR A 289 -7.73 -26.24 -18.92
N ARG A 290 -7.67 -25.68 -20.15
CA ARG A 290 -8.56 -24.62 -20.65
C ARG A 290 -9.92 -25.09 -21.17
N GLY A 291 -10.19 -26.40 -21.18
CA GLY A 291 -11.40 -26.97 -21.81
C GLY A 291 -11.28 -27.15 -23.34
N PRO A 292 -12.26 -27.81 -23.98
CA PRO A 292 -12.24 -28.07 -25.42
C PRO A 292 -12.54 -26.84 -26.29
N SER A 293 -13.14 -25.80 -25.75
CA SER A 293 -13.39 -24.50 -26.38
C SER A 293 -13.57 -23.42 -25.34
N ALA A 294 -13.45 -22.14 -25.75
CA ALA A 294 -13.86 -21.01 -24.91
C ALA A 294 -15.31 -21.20 -24.47
N PHE A 295 -15.56 -20.90 -23.21
CA PHE A 295 -16.90 -21.08 -22.59
C PHE A 295 -17.47 -22.50 -22.76
N SER A 296 -16.63 -23.53 -22.74
CA SER A 296 -17.11 -24.90 -22.70
C SER A 296 -17.86 -25.24 -21.43
N GLU A 297 -17.54 -24.58 -20.34
CA GLU A 297 -18.06 -24.87 -19.01
C GLU A 297 -19.34 -24.07 -18.72
N ASN A 298 -20.30 -24.71 -18.05
CA ASN A 298 -21.55 -24.06 -17.67
C ASN A 298 -21.31 -22.85 -16.77
N GLU A 299 -20.34 -22.95 -15.87
CA GLU A 299 -19.98 -21.88 -14.93
C GLU A 299 -19.53 -20.61 -15.67
N THR A 300 -18.64 -20.73 -16.65
CA THR A 300 -18.16 -19.60 -17.43
C THR A 300 -19.21 -19.05 -18.39
N GLN A 301 -20.08 -19.93 -18.94
CA GLN A 301 -21.24 -19.49 -19.72
C GLN A 301 -22.21 -18.67 -18.87
N MET A 302 -22.53 -19.13 -17.66
CA MET A 302 -23.39 -18.42 -16.72
C MET A 302 -22.81 -17.08 -16.31
N MET A 303 -21.51 -17.03 -15.96
CA MET A 303 -20.81 -15.79 -15.65
C MET A 303 -20.80 -14.82 -16.84
N SER A 304 -20.54 -15.33 -18.04
CA SER A 304 -20.57 -14.53 -19.26
C SER A 304 -21.95 -13.92 -19.51
N ALA A 305 -23.00 -14.72 -19.41
CA ALA A 305 -24.39 -14.26 -19.59
C ALA A 305 -24.79 -13.25 -18.52
N PHE A 306 -24.37 -13.44 -17.28
CA PHE A 306 -24.58 -12.51 -16.18
C PHE A 306 -23.90 -11.15 -16.44
N CYS A 307 -22.62 -11.15 -16.82
CA CYS A 307 -21.91 -9.91 -17.17
C CYS A 307 -22.51 -9.19 -18.40
N GLN A 308 -23.12 -9.91 -19.35
CA GLN A 308 -23.80 -9.31 -20.50
C GLN A 308 -25.13 -8.63 -20.15
N GLN A 309 -25.76 -9.02 -19.04
CA GLN A 309 -27.02 -8.41 -18.55
C GLN A 309 -26.79 -7.15 -17.72
N HIS A 310 -25.52 -6.88 -17.35
CA HIS A 310 -25.13 -5.80 -16.48
C HIS A 310 -24.13 -4.83 -17.13
N ASN A 311 -23.99 -3.64 -16.56
CA ASN A 311 -23.02 -2.65 -16.98
C ASN A 311 -21.95 -2.45 -15.90
N PHE A 312 -21.34 -3.56 -15.47
CA PHE A 312 -20.26 -3.53 -14.49
C PHE A 312 -19.15 -2.60 -14.93
N LYS A 313 -18.85 -1.58 -14.14
CA LYS A 313 -17.75 -0.62 -14.40
C LYS A 313 -16.42 -1.18 -13.97
N LEU A 314 -16.40 -1.80 -12.80
CA LEU A 314 -15.22 -2.37 -12.16
C LEU A 314 -15.56 -3.75 -11.59
N ALA A 315 -14.56 -4.62 -11.54
CA ALA A 315 -14.69 -5.93 -10.90
C ALA A 315 -13.41 -6.32 -10.15
N LEU A 316 -13.58 -7.04 -9.01
CA LEU A 316 -12.52 -7.80 -8.34
C LEU A 316 -12.86 -9.29 -8.39
N ASN A 317 -12.00 -10.06 -9.04
CA ASN A 317 -12.07 -11.52 -9.09
C ASN A 317 -11.06 -12.06 -8.07
N TYR A 318 -11.53 -12.43 -6.88
CA TYR A 318 -10.66 -12.82 -5.77
C TYR A 318 -10.09 -14.22 -5.94
N HIS A 319 -8.77 -14.29 -5.79
CA HIS A 319 -7.95 -15.49 -5.77
C HIS A 319 -7.04 -15.53 -4.53
N THR A 320 -6.31 -16.59 -4.33
CA THR A 320 -5.22 -16.75 -3.38
C THR A 320 -4.12 -17.62 -4.01
N TYR A 321 -2.85 -17.35 -3.81
CA TYR A 321 -2.23 -16.37 -2.92
C TYR A 321 -1.08 -15.63 -3.65
N SER A 322 -0.48 -14.61 -3.11
CA SER A 322 0.85 -14.03 -3.42
C SER A 322 0.96 -12.54 -3.10
N ASN A 323 -0.06 -11.95 -2.44
CA ASN A 323 -0.12 -10.50 -2.15
C ASN A 323 0.00 -9.62 -3.41
N LEU A 324 -0.79 -9.94 -4.43
CA LEU A 324 -0.77 -9.26 -5.73
C LEU A 324 -2.12 -8.63 -6.05
N LEU A 325 -2.10 -7.65 -6.95
CA LEU A 325 -3.26 -7.14 -7.67
C LEU A 325 -2.97 -7.17 -9.17
N ILE A 326 -3.47 -8.19 -9.85
CA ILE A 326 -3.20 -8.43 -11.27
C ILE A 326 -4.26 -7.74 -12.12
N TYR A 327 -3.86 -7.18 -13.27
CA TYR A 327 -4.76 -6.57 -14.23
C TYR A 327 -4.33 -6.86 -15.68
N PRO A 328 -5.25 -6.72 -16.67
CA PRO A 328 -4.97 -7.01 -18.09
C PRO A 328 -3.77 -6.22 -18.68
N TRP A 329 -3.01 -6.82 -19.62
CA TRP A 329 -3.27 -8.13 -20.19
C TRP A 329 -2.45 -9.23 -19.53
N GLY A 330 -3.06 -10.40 -19.35
CA GLY A 330 -2.40 -11.59 -18.81
C GLY A 330 -1.73 -12.45 -19.88
N TYR A 331 -2.21 -12.46 -21.11
CA TYR A 331 -1.87 -13.46 -22.13
C TYR A 331 -0.54 -13.20 -22.88
N ILE A 332 0.02 -12.01 -22.80
CA ILE A 332 1.22 -11.63 -23.55
C ILE A 332 2.11 -10.69 -22.72
N PRO A 333 3.45 -10.92 -22.70
CA PRO A 333 4.35 -10.03 -21.98
C PRO A 333 4.51 -8.70 -22.70
N ASP A 334 4.78 -7.63 -21.93
CA ASP A 334 5.16 -6.28 -22.40
C ASP A 334 4.19 -5.64 -23.41
N TYR A 335 2.94 -6.12 -23.43
CA TYR A 335 1.86 -5.53 -24.22
C TYR A 335 0.76 -5.03 -23.30
N TYR A 336 0.56 -3.72 -23.29
CA TYR A 336 -0.31 -3.05 -22.33
C TYR A 336 -1.64 -2.65 -22.96
N THR A 337 -2.68 -2.61 -22.14
CA THR A 337 -3.99 -2.10 -22.59
C THR A 337 -3.88 -0.60 -22.91
N PRO A 338 -4.76 -0.07 -23.78
CA PRO A 338 -4.88 1.38 -24.00
C PRO A 338 -5.13 2.17 -22.71
N ASP A 339 -5.70 1.53 -21.69
CA ASP A 339 -6.03 2.11 -20.38
C ASP A 339 -4.98 1.78 -19.32
N SER A 340 -3.77 1.37 -19.69
CA SER A 340 -2.72 0.92 -18.74
C SER A 340 -2.37 1.96 -17.68
N ALA A 341 -2.36 3.25 -18.03
CA ALA A 341 -2.14 4.33 -17.07
C ALA A 341 -3.26 4.42 -16.03
N LEU A 342 -4.50 4.07 -16.40
CA LEU A 342 -5.62 4.02 -15.47
C LEU A 342 -5.52 2.80 -14.56
N TYR A 343 -5.20 1.64 -15.10
CA TYR A 343 -4.96 0.43 -14.31
C TYR A 343 -3.85 0.65 -13.29
N LYS A 344 -2.72 1.29 -13.70
CA LYS A 344 -1.65 1.66 -12.75
C LYS A 344 -2.18 2.56 -11.63
N ASN A 345 -2.94 3.61 -11.95
CA ASN A 345 -3.52 4.49 -10.93
C ASN A 345 -4.48 3.74 -10.00
N TYR A 346 -5.33 2.87 -10.54
CA TYR A 346 -6.24 2.06 -9.72
C TYR A 346 -5.46 1.08 -8.86
N GLY A 347 -4.44 0.41 -9.41
CA GLY A 347 -3.54 -0.43 -8.66
C GLY A 347 -2.92 0.31 -7.47
N ASP A 348 -2.32 1.48 -7.70
CA ASP A 348 -1.71 2.31 -6.66
C ASP A 348 -2.72 2.71 -5.57
N ILE A 349 -3.97 3.04 -5.95
CA ILE A 349 -5.03 3.39 -5.00
C ILE A 349 -5.47 2.16 -4.20
N LEU A 350 -5.82 1.07 -4.86
CA LEU A 350 -6.39 -0.12 -4.22
C LEU A 350 -5.39 -0.79 -3.29
N THR A 351 -4.09 -0.73 -3.60
CA THR A 351 -3.02 -1.33 -2.79
C THR A 351 -2.36 -0.34 -1.81
N THR A 352 -2.95 0.85 -1.60
CA THR A 352 -2.37 1.90 -0.75
C THR A 352 -1.98 1.39 0.65
N TYR A 353 -2.79 0.53 1.26
CA TYR A 353 -2.57 0.09 2.64
C TYR A 353 -2.06 -1.36 2.75
N ASN A 354 -2.56 -2.28 1.93
CA ASN A 354 -2.08 -3.67 1.96
C ASN A 354 -0.72 -3.86 1.27
N LYS A 355 -0.28 -2.87 0.47
CA LYS A 355 1.01 -2.89 -0.22
C LYS A 355 1.20 -4.06 -1.19
N TYR A 356 0.11 -4.64 -1.68
CA TYR A 356 0.18 -5.67 -2.70
C TYR A 356 0.88 -5.12 -3.96
N ALA A 357 1.69 -5.95 -4.59
CA ALA A 357 2.31 -5.57 -5.85
C ALA A 357 1.25 -5.55 -6.97
N ALA A 358 1.09 -4.40 -7.63
CA ALA A 358 0.11 -4.22 -8.69
C ALA A 358 0.78 -4.22 -10.08
N GLY A 359 0.25 -5.01 -11.02
CA GLY A 359 0.83 -5.12 -12.37
C GLY A 359 0.09 -6.10 -13.26
N THR A 360 0.58 -6.26 -14.49
CA THR A 360 0.15 -7.36 -15.37
C THR A 360 0.70 -8.70 -14.85
N ALA A 361 0.17 -9.82 -15.34
CA ALA A 361 0.66 -11.15 -14.96
C ALA A 361 2.19 -11.29 -15.15
N ASN A 362 2.73 -10.79 -16.27
CA ASN A 362 4.18 -10.79 -16.49
C ASN A 362 4.97 -9.95 -15.46
N GLN A 363 4.39 -8.83 -15.01
CA GLN A 363 5.05 -7.94 -14.03
C GLN A 363 4.97 -8.45 -12.59
N THR A 364 3.98 -9.28 -12.28
CA THR A 364 3.68 -9.78 -10.94
C THR A 364 4.15 -11.22 -10.77
N VAL A 365 3.44 -12.18 -11.36
CA VAL A 365 3.76 -13.62 -11.24
C VAL A 365 4.92 -14.06 -12.15
N GLY A 366 5.31 -13.21 -13.12
CA GLY A 366 6.39 -13.52 -14.08
C GLY A 366 6.04 -14.57 -15.12
N TYR A 367 4.75 -14.83 -15.34
CA TYR A 367 4.22 -15.89 -16.20
C TYR A 367 2.91 -15.41 -16.85
N MET A 368 2.63 -15.86 -18.08
CA MET A 368 1.43 -15.47 -18.82
C MET A 368 0.26 -16.39 -18.51
N VAL A 369 -0.95 -15.84 -18.64
CA VAL A 369 -2.23 -16.52 -18.43
C VAL A 369 -3.16 -16.18 -19.60
N ASN A 370 -3.70 -17.15 -20.32
CA ASN A 370 -4.67 -16.88 -21.37
C ASN A 370 -6.05 -17.46 -21.06
N GLY A 371 -7.09 -16.80 -21.57
CA GLY A 371 -8.48 -17.16 -21.29
C GLY A 371 -8.94 -16.85 -19.87
N SER A 372 -8.34 -15.83 -19.19
CA SER A 372 -8.69 -15.39 -17.85
C SER A 372 -9.98 -14.55 -17.80
N SER A 373 -10.58 -14.48 -16.63
CA SER A 373 -11.81 -13.72 -16.36
C SER A 373 -11.60 -12.21 -16.51
N ASP A 374 -10.48 -11.68 -16.02
CA ASP A 374 -10.15 -10.25 -16.04
C ASP A 374 -9.83 -9.77 -17.46
N ASP A 375 -9.04 -10.54 -18.24
CA ASP A 375 -8.80 -10.24 -19.65
C ASP A 375 -10.10 -10.22 -20.46
N TRP A 376 -11.01 -11.18 -20.20
CA TRP A 376 -12.30 -11.21 -20.87
C TRP A 376 -13.23 -10.08 -20.43
N MET A 377 -13.33 -9.80 -19.14
CA MET A 377 -14.19 -8.72 -18.64
C MET A 377 -13.77 -7.36 -19.20
N TYR A 378 -12.48 -7.14 -19.39
CA TYR A 378 -11.95 -5.92 -19.99
C TYR A 378 -12.01 -5.97 -21.53
N GLY A 379 -11.58 -7.06 -22.15
CA GLY A 379 -11.35 -7.15 -23.59
C GLY A 379 -12.61 -7.36 -24.42
N GLU A 380 -13.62 -8.05 -23.88
CA GLU A 380 -14.91 -8.21 -24.57
C GLU A 380 -15.74 -6.93 -24.45
N GLN A 381 -15.91 -6.24 -25.57
CA GLN A 381 -16.64 -4.96 -25.63
C GLN A 381 -17.73 -4.96 -26.71
N THR A 382 -17.97 -6.13 -27.35
CA THR A 382 -19.02 -6.29 -28.35
C THR A 382 -20.31 -6.80 -27.72
N LEU A 383 -20.20 -7.77 -26.81
CA LEU A 383 -21.33 -8.40 -26.14
C LEU A 383 -21.75 -7.67 -24.86
N LYS A 384 -20.85 -6.93 -24.27
CA LYS A 384 -21.07 -6.17 -23.03
C LYS A 384 -20.25 -4.88 -23.01
N PRO A 385 -20.58 -3.90 -22.18
CA PRO A 385 -19.71 -2.77 -21.91
C PRO A 385 -18.37 -3.20 -21.29
N LYS A 386 -17.33 -2.36 -21.48
CA LYS A 386 -16.01 -2.56 -20.89
C LYS A 386 -16.12 -2.58 -19.35
N THR A 387 -15.50 -3.58 -18.73
CA THR A 387 -15.35 -3.68 -17.29
C THR A 387 -13.86 -3.61 -16.93
N PHE A 388 -13.45 -2.71 -16.07
CA PHE A 388 -12.08 -2.69 -15.54
C PHE A 388 -11.96 -3.75 -14.44
N ALA A 389 -11.65 -4.97 -14.84
CA ALA A 389 -11.51 -6.10 -13.93
C ALA A 389 -10.07 -6.26 -13.47
N MET A 390 -9.89 -6.67 -12.22
CA MET A 390 -8.61 -6.95 -11.59
C MET A 390 -8.73 -8.18 -10.69
N THR A 391 -7.62 -8.87 -10.50
CA THR A 391 -7.53 -10.10 -9.72
C THR A 391 -6.65 -9.87 -8.48
N PRO A 392 -7.24 -9.71 -7.28
CA PRO A 392 -6.48 -9.75 -6.04
C PRO A 392 -6.09 -11.20 -5.68
N GLU A 393 -4.81 -11.42 -5.39
CA GLU A 393 -4.23 -12.65 -4.86
C GLU A 393 -3.95 -12.46 -3.37
N ILE A 394 -4.92 -12.88 -2.52
CA ILE A 394 -4.89 -12.59 -1.07
C ILE A 394 -3.97 -13.54 -0.32
N GLY A 395 -3.08 -12.96 0.47
CA GLY A 395 -2.19 -13.71 1.37
C GLY A 395 -0.82 -13.97 0.76
N SER A 396 0.16 -14.18 1.62
CA SER A 396 1.53 -14.47 1.26
C SER A 396 1.76 -15.94 0.94
N ALA A 397 2.96 -16.29 0.48
CA ALA A 397 3.38 -17.69 0.32
C ALA A 397 3.36 -18.47 1.65
N ASP A 398 3.57 -17.79 2.79
CA ASP A 398 3.46 -18.40 4.12
C ASP A 398 2.00 -18.68 4.50
N ASP A 399 1.06 -17.86 4.03
CA ASP A 399 -0.38 -18.09 4.21
C ASP A 399 -0.85 -19.28 3.34
N GLY A 400 -0.41 -19.36 2.07
CA GLY A 400 -0.78 -20.41 1.12
C GLY A 400 -2.27 -20.41 0.80
N PHE A 401 -2.78 -21.53 0.25
CA PHE A 401 -4.21 -21.65 -0.10
C PHE A 401 -5.14 -21.68 1.10
N TRP A 402 -4.70 -22.25 2.22
CA TRP A 402 -5.47 -22.41 3.44
C TRP A 402 -4.79 -21.70 4.62
N PRO A 403 -4.83 -20.36 4.71
CA PRO A 403 -4.26 -19.63 5.84
C PRO A 403 -4.71 -20.19 7.20
N GLN A 404 -3.87 -19.99 8.23
CA GLN A 404 -4.29 -20.30 9.60
C GLN A 404 -5.56 -19.51 9.95
N GLN A 405 -6.46 -20.11 10.72
CA GLN A 405 -7.71 -19.48 11.14
C GLN A 405 -7.48 -18.08 11.76
N SER A 406 -6.40 -17.89 12.53
CA SER A 406 -6.04 -16.60 13.12
C SER A 406 -5.69 -15.51 12.10
N ARG A 407 -5.30 -15.88 10.88
CA ARG A 407 -4.95 -14.95 9.81
C ARG A 407 -6.15 -14.52 8.94
N ILE A 408 -7.24 -15.29 8.95
CA ILE A 408 -8.39 -15.07 8.05
C ILE A 408 -8.94 -13.65 8.20
N VAL A 409 -9.18 -13.19 9.43
CA VAL A 409 -9.73 -11.85 9.70
C VAL A 409 -8.74 -10.76 9.28
N ASP A 410 -7.46 -10.93 9.55
CA ASP A 410 -6.43 -9.96 9.15
C ASP A 410 -6.37 -9.82 7.62
N LEU A 411 -6.36 -10.94 6.89
CA LEU A 411 -6.38 -10.96 5.43
C LEU A 411 -7.66 -10.33 4.84
N CYS A 412 -8.81 -10.53 5.49
CA CYS A 412 -10.03 -9.83 5.10
C CYS A 412 -9.89 -8.31 5.31
N LYS A 413 -9.37 -7.86 6.47
CA LYS A 413 -9.16 -6.44 6.78
C LYS A 413 -8.17 -5.78 5.82
N GLU A 414 -7.11 -6.46 5.43
CA GLU A 414 -6.11 -5.98 4.47
C GLU A 414 -6.75 -5.59 3.13
N ASN A 415 -7.83 -6.25 2.72
CA ASN A 415 -8.50 -6.02 1.45
C ASN A 415 -9.73 -5.10 1.53
N MET A 416 -10.13 -4.65 2.73
CA MET A 416 -11.32 -3.80 2.92
C MET A 416 -11.22 -2.47 2.20
N TYR A 417 -10.04 -1.83 2.25
CA TYR A 417 -9.85 -0.55 1.57
C TYR A 417 -9.99 -0.69 0.05
N ALA A 418 -9.41 -1.75 -0.53
CA ALA A 418 -9.55 -2.05 -1.95
C ALA A 418 -11.02 -2.23 -2.36
N ASN A 419 -11.79 -2.97 -1.59
CA ASN A 419 -13.22 -3.17 -1.82
C ASN A 419 -14.02 -1.87 -1.80
N LEU A 420 -13.82 -1.04 -0.79
CA LEU A 420 -14.50 0.25 -0.65
C LEU A 420 -14.13 1.22 -1.79
N MET A 421 -12.84 1.26 -2.12
CA MET A 421 -12.36 2.14 -3.19
C MET A 421 -12.82 1.69 -4.57
N LEU A 422 -12.90 0.38 -4.86
CA LEU A 422 -13.44 -0.10 -6.12
C LEU A 422 -14.85 0.44 -6.37
N ALA A 423 -15.73 0.35 -5.38
CA ALA A 423 -17.09 0.85 -5.49
C ALA A 423 -17.14 2.38 -5.70
N ARG A 424 -16.28 3.14 -5.02
CA ARG A 424 -16.18 4.61 -5.21
C ARG A 424 -15.67 4.98 -6.60
N LEU A 425 -14.65 4.27 -7.10
CA LEU A 425 -14.06 4.52 -8.42
C LEU A 425 -15.03 4.24 -9.57
N ALA A 426 -16.02 3.39 -9.39
CA ALA A 426 -17.05 3.11 -10.39
C ALA A 426 -17.97 4.32 -10.64
N GLY A 427 -18.15 5.17 -9.64
CA GLY A 427 -19.04 6.35 -9.67
C GLY A 427 -18.29 7.66 -9.87
N LYS A 428 -18.85 8.73 -9.28
CA LYS A 428 -18.24 10.07 -9.25
C LYS A 428 -17.17 10.14 -8.18
N PHE A 429 -15.91 9.94 -8.56
CA PHE A 429 -14.79 10.00 -7.64
C PHE A 429 -13.74 10.98 -8.10
N GLY A 430 -13.40 11.95 -7.25
CA GLY A 430 -12.29 12.86 -7.44
C GLY A 430 -11.42 12.84 -6.17
N GLN A 431 -10.13 12.94 -6.35
CA GLN A 431 -9.15 12.97 -5.27
C GLN A 431 -8.42 14.31 -5.25
N ALA A 432 -8.39 14.97 -4.10
CA ALA A 432 -7.52 16.08 -3.83
C ALA A 432 -6.30 15.58 -3.05
N THR A 433 -5.10 15.83 -3.58
CA THR A 433 -3.85 15.44 -2.92
C THR A 433 -3.14 16.69 -2.43
N ASP A 434 -2.85 16.76 -1.15
CA ASP A 434 -2.07 17.84 -0.54
C ASP A 434 -0.66 17.91 -1.14
N LYS A 435 -0.27 19.08 -1.67
CA LYS A 435 1.05 19.38 -2.22
C LYS A 435 1.80 20.42 -1.39
N SER A 436 1.21 20.84 -0.28
CA SER A 436 1.86 21.82 0.60
C SER A 436 3.03 21.20 1.37
N ARG A 437 3.92 22.06 1.84
CA ARG A 437 4.99 21.64 2.77
C ARG A 437 4.38 21.08 4.05
N TRP A 438 5.18 20.30 4.77
CA TRP A 438 4.80 19.74 6.08
C TRP A 438 4.53 20.83 7.16
N ASN A 439 4.99 22.08 6.93
CA ASN A 439 4.81 23.22 7.80
C ASN A 439 4.00 24.35 7.16
N ILE A 440 3.37 25.16 7.98
CA ILE A 440 2.72 26.41 7.63
C ILE A 440 3.65 27.53 8.11
N PRO A 441 4.40 28.20 7.19
CA PRO A 441 5.50 29.08 7.58
C PRO A 441 5.05 30.43 8.15
N ALA A 442 3.81 30.87 7.87
CA ALA A 442 3.26 32.17 8.28
C ALA A 442 1.81 32.01 8.72
N LEU A 443 1.30 32.99 9.52
CA LEU A 443 -0.09 32.96 10.00
C LEU A 443 -1.12 32.92 8.86
N THR A 444 -0.80 33.48 7.72
CA THR A 444 -1.59 33.34 6.49
C THR A 444 -0.74 32.66 5.44
N SER A 445 -1.19 31.53 4.94
CA SER A 445 -0.47 30.69 3.98
C SER A 445 -1.43 30.08 2.96
N TYR A 446 -0.90 29.59 1.86
CA TYR A 446 -1.63 28.80 0.87
C TYR A 446 -1.39 27.33 1.11
N ILE A 447 -2.43 26.52 0.96
CA ILE A 447 -2.39 25.05 0.93
C ILE A 447 -2.59 24.63 -0.52
N PRO A 448 -1.52 24.42 -1.30
CA PRO A 448 -1.62 23.90 -2.66
C PRO A 448 -2.03 22.44 -2.64
N PHE A 449 -2.83 22.06 -3.61
CA PHE A 449 -3.26 20.67 -3.83
C PHE A 449 -3.39 20.40 -5.33
N ASP A 450 -3.31 19.12 -5.70
CA ASP A 450 -3.68 18.63 -7.01
C ASP A 450 -5.05 17.95 -6.88
N PHE A 451 -5.99 18.35 -7.73
CA PHE A 451 -7.26 17.66 -7.89
C PHE A 451 -7.21 16.77 -9.13
N LYS A 452 -7.65 15.51 -9.01
CA LYS A 452 -7.67 14.53 -10.09
C LYS A 452 -9.01 13.82 -10.13
N LEU A 453 -9.62 13.76 -11.33
CA LEU A 453 -10.84 13.01 -11.58
C LEU A 453 -10.46 11.55 -11.91
N LEU A 454 -10.88 10.62 -11.07
CA LEU A 454 -10.51 9.19 -11.13
C LEU A 454 -11.70 8.25 -11.31
N GLY A 455 -12.90 8.70 -10.95
CA GLY A 455 -14.12 7.92 -11.11
C GLY A 455 -14.56 7.81 -12.57
N LEU A 456 -15.23 6.71 -12.90
CA LEU A 456 -15.69 6.42 -14.25
C LEU A 456 -16.94 7.24 -14.65
N ASP A 457 -17.69 7.77 -13.68
CA ASP A 457 -18.69 8.82 -13.96
C ASP A 457 -18.03 10.18 -13.92
N THR A 458 -17.77 10.74 -15.09
CA THR A 458 -17.06 12.01 -15.26
C THR A 458 -17.97 13.23 -15.31
N VAL A 459 -19.29 13.02 -15.28
CA VAL A 459 -20.27 14.11 -15.41
C VAL A 459 -20.53 14.76 -14.07
N GLY A 460 -20.25 16.05 -13.94
CA GLY A 460 -20.62 16.80 -12.75
C GLY A 460 -19.65 17.89 -12.36
N THR A 461 -19.97 18.49 -11.23
CA THR A 461 -19.15 19.52 -10.59
C THR A 461 -18.59 18.95 -9.30
N PHE A 462 -17.30 19.18 -9.08
CA PHE A 462 -16.62 18.83 -7.84
C PHE A 462 -16.23 20.11 -7.13
N THR A 463 -16.23 20.08 -5.80
CA THR A 463 -15.68 21.18 -5.02
C THR A 463 -14.61 20.67 -4.06
N VAL A 464 -13.59 21.51 -3.82
CA VAL A 464 -12.53 21.24 -2.84
C VAL A 464 -12.55 22.33 -1.78
N SER A 465 -12.56 21.93 -0.52
CA SER A 465 -12.59 22.82 0.63
C SER A 465 -11.62 22.40 1.73
N LEU A 466 -11.30 23.35 2.63
CA LEU A 466 -10.60 23.08 3.88
C LEU A 466 -11.57 23.29 5.05
N THR A 467 -11.75 22.26 5.88
CA THR A 467 -12.56 22.33 7.10
C THR A 467 -11.64 22.28 8.32
N PRO A 468 -11.61 23.34 9.17
CA PRO A 468 -10.79 23.35 10.38
C PRO A 468 -11.14 22.23 11.35
N ILE A 469 -10.11 21.57 11.91
CA ILE A 469 -10.22 20.67 13.06
C ILE A 469 -9.59 21.32 14.29
N SER A 470 -8.38 21.86 14.15
CA SER A 470 -7.71 22.55 15.28
C SER A 470 -8.23 23.98 15.47
N SER A 471 -8.39 24.37 16.73
CA SER A 471 -8.92 25.67 17.15
C SER A 471 -8.02 26.86 16.84
N ASN A 472 -6.76 26.63 16.46
CA ASN A 472 -5.83 27.68 16.06
C ASN A 472 -6.01 28.14 14.61
N ILE A 473 -6.90 27.51 13.84
CA ILE A 473 -7.28 27.99 12.50
C ILE A 473 -8.39 29.04 12.69
N GLN A 474 -8.11 30.26 12.25
CA GLN A 474 -9.05 31.37 12.31
C GLN A 474 -10.05 31.35 11.13
N THR A 475 -9.53 31.19 9.92
CA THR A 475 -10.34 31.13 8.69
C THR A 475 -9.66 30.27 7.63
N THR A 476 -10.51 29.72 6.72
CA THR A 476 -10.08 29.10 5.47
C THR A 476 -10.60 29.92 4.29
N GLY A 477 -9.90 29.84 3.17
CA GLY A 477 -10.28 30.51 1.92
C GLY A 477 -11.54 29.94 1.27
N ALA A 478 -11.92 30.52 0.17
CA ALA A 478 -13.09 30.09 -0.58
C ALA A 478 -12.92 28.67 -1.15
N VAL A 479 -14.02 27.95 -1.20
CA VAL A 479 -14.16 26.66 -1.86
C VAL A 479 -13.78 26.77 -3.34
N LYS A 480 -13.04 25.80 -3.86
CA LYS A 480 -12.67 25.69 -5.27
C LYS A 480 -13.61 24.77 -6.00
N THR A 481 -13.96 25.14 -7.22
CA THR A 481 -14.93 24.40 -8.03
C THR A 481 -14.28 23.91 -9.32
N PHE A 482 -14.52 22.64 -9.64
CA PHE A 482 -13.99 21.94 -10.81
C PHE A 482 -15.15 21.32 -11.60
N SER A 483 -15.20 21.60 -12.91
CA SER A 483 -16.19 21.02 -13.84
C SER A 483 -15.58 20.86 -15.22
N GLY A 484 -16.08 19.91 -16.00
CA GLY A 484 -15.61 19.66 -17.37
C GLY A 484 -14.17 19.20 -17.44
N LEU A 485 -13.66 18.55 -16.40
CA LEU A 485 -12.30 18.06 -16.36
C LEU A 485 -12.14 16.79 -17.21
N ASN A 486 -10.97 16.69 -17.81
CA ASN A 486 -10.57 15.47 -18.47
C ASN A 486 -10.28 14.36 -17.43
N PHE A 487 -10.79 13.18 -17.70
CA PHE A 487 -10.54 12.00 -16.91
C PHE A 487 -9.04 11.74 -16.76
N ASN A 488 -8.62 11.39 -15.55
CA ASN A 488 -7.25 11.03 -15.18
C ASN A 488 -6.20 12.14 -15.30
N LEU A 489 -6.59 13.40 -15.55
CA LEU A 489 -5.67 14.55 -15.55
C LEU A 489 -5.73 15.27 -14.21
N SER A 490 -4.56 15.74 -13.73
CA SER A 490 -4.44 16.55 -12.52
C SER A 490 -4.57 18.03 -12.84
N VAL A 491 -5.27 18.76 -11.97
CA VAL A 491 -5.37 20.22 -11.98
C VAL A 491 -4.89 20.73 -10.63
N ALA A 492 -3.87 21.61 -10.66
CA ALA A 492 -3.33 22.25 -9.47
C ALA A 492 -4.15 23.47 -9.06
N ASP A 493 -4.43 23.65 -7.77
CA ASP A 493 -5.01 24.87 -7.18
C ASP A 493 -4.51 25.02 -5.73
N SER A 494 -5.02 26.02 -5.02
CA SER A 494 -4.71 26.23 -3.60
C SER A 494 -5.84 26.93 -2.86
N ILE A 495 -5.93 26.67 -1.55
CA ILE A 495 -6.86 27.35 -0.64
C ILE A 495 -6.05 28.02 0.46
N THR A 496 -6.41 29.27 0.79
CA THR A 496 -5.75 30.04 1.85
C THR A 496 -6.15 29.47 3.22
N ILE A 497 -5.21 29.45 4.15
CA ILE A 497 -5.46 29.21 5.57
C ILE A 497 -4.91 30.39 6.39
N THR A 498 -5.68 30.87 7.38
CA THR A 498 -5.25 31.91 8.33
C THR A 498 -5.35 31.37 9.74
N LEU A 499 -4.25 31.45 10.47
CA LEU A 499 -4.14 31.02 11.86
C LEU A 499 -4.35 32.17 12.83
N ASN A 500 -4.76 31.85 14.06
CA ASN A 500 -4.84 32.81 15.14
C ASN A 500 -3.45 33.40 15.46
N SER A 501 -3.39 34.67 15.78
CA SER A 501 -2.13 35.35 16.12
C SER A 501 -1.43 34.82 17.38
N THR A 502 -2.12 34.02 18.16
CA THR A 502 -1.60 33.33 19.35
C THR A 502 -0.97 31.96 19.05
N THR A 503 -1.04 31.49 17.82
CA THR A 503 -0.43 30.22 17.43
C THR A 503 1.09 30.29 17.56
N LEU A 504 1.68 29.33 18.25
CA LEU A 504 3.12 29.28 18.50
C LEU A 504 3.84 28.34 17.51
N PRO A 505 5.11 28.61 17.15
CA PRO A 505 5.90 27.71 16.37
C PRO A 505 5.96 26.30 16.96
N GLY A 506 5.60 25.31 16.13
CA GLY A 506 5.47 23.91 16.53
C GLY A 506 4.06 23.48 16.88
N ASP A 507 3.11 24.41 17.00
CA ASP A 507 1.71 24.02 17.19
C ASP A 507 1.18 23.23 15.98
N GLU A 508 0.45 22.15 16.28
CA GLU A 508 -0.21 21.35 15.26
C GLU A 508 -1.38 22.12 14.65
N VAL A 509 -1.46 22.09 13.32
CA VAL A 509 -2.55 22.66 12.51
C VAL A 509 -3.22 21.55 11.75
N LYS A 510 -4.43 21.21 12.13
CA LYS A 510 -5.19 20.08 11.60
C LYS A 510 -6.46 20.52 10.91
N PHE A 511 -6.67 20.03 9.70
CA PHE A 511 -7.85 20.31 8.90
C PHE A 511 -8.21 19.14 7.99
N LEU A 512 -9.47 19.09 7.54
CA LEU A 512 -9.88 18.19 6.47
C LEU A 512 -9.64 18.89 5.12
N LEU A 513 -9.05 18.17 4.20
CA LEU A 513 -9.08 18.47 2.77
C LEU A 513 -10.21 17.65 2.18
N THR A 514 -11.34 18.32 1.86
CA THR A 514 -12.58 17.67 1.48
C THR A 514 -12.87 17.87 0.00
N VAL A 515 -13.16 16.79 -0.70
CA VAL A 515 -13.76 16.79 -2.05
C VAL A 515 -15.24 16.46 -1.91
N ASN A 516 -16.13 17.37 -2.36
CA ASN A 516 -17.53 17.06 -2.56
C ASN A 516 -17.78 16.79 -4.04
N ASN A 517 -18.40 15.67 -4.37
CA ASN A 517 -18.67 15.23 -5.74
C ASN A 517 -20.11 15.54 -6.21
N GLY A 518 -20.87 16.33 -5.43
CA GLY A 518 -22.27 16.65 -5.65
C GLY A 518 -23.23 15.64 -5.04
N LEU A 519 -22.74 14.50 -4.54
CA LEU A 519 -23.52 13.46 -3.85
C LEU A 519 -23.09 13.33 -2.39
N TYR A 520 -21.78 13.32 -2.14
CA TYR A 520 -21.20 13.15 -0.80
C TYR A 520 -19.80 13.75 -0.71
N ASP A 521 -19.28 13.83 0.50
CA ASP A 521 -17.95 14.32 0.83
C ASP A 521 -16.96 13.17 0.97
N ILE A 522 -15.73 13.38 0.46
CA ILE A 522 -14.56 12.52 0.68
C ILE A 522 -13.49 13.40 1.30
N SER A 523 -13.03 13.05 2.49
CA SER A 523 -12.11 13.91 3.24
C SER A 523 -10.85 13.17 3.68
N ASP A 524 -9.70 13.84 3.50
CA ASP A 524 -8.43 13.45 4.09
C ASP A 524 -8.08 14.38 5.25
N THR A 525 -7.59 13.81 6.35
CA THR A 525 -7.09 14.59 7.48
C THR A 525 -5.65 15.00 7.22
N ILE A 526 -5.42 16.30 7.11
CA ILE A 526 -4.10 16.89 6.90
C ILE A 526 -3.58 17.46 8.21
N ILE A 527 -2.35 17.09 8.56
CA ILE A 527 -1.66 17.56 9.74
C ILE A 527 -0.41 18.34 9.31
N LYS A 528 -0.31 19.59 9.74
CA LYS A 528 0.82 20.48 9.54
C LYS A 528 1.29 21.04 10.86
N TYR A 529 2.44 21.69 10.86
CA TYR A 529 2.96 22.38 12.04
C TYR A 529 3.23 23.85 11.71
N TYR A 530 2.82 24.77 12.58
CA TYR A 530 3.04 26.18 12.35
C TYR A 530 4.48 26.58 12.63
N GLY A 531 5.05 27.43 11.80
CA GLY A 531 6.33 28.09 11.96
C GLY A 531 7.28 27.88 10.78
N PRO A 532 8.26 28.79 10.63
CA PRO A 532 9.30 28.65 9.63
C PRO A 532 10.20 27.45 9.96
N ALA A 533 10.45 26.62 8.97
CA ALA A 533 11.37 25.49 9.09
C ALA A 533 12.81 25.94 8.78
N VAL A 534 13.76 25.38 9.53
CA VAL A 534 15.20 25.47 9.23
C VAL A 534 15.69 24.05 8.91
N THR A 535 16.75 23.97 8.10
CA THR A 535 17.29 22.70 7.57
C THR A 535 18.65 22.42 8.18
N PRO A 536 18.73 21.71 9.33
CA PRO A 536 20.01 21.37 9.96
C PRO A 536 20.84 20.35 9.17
N PHE A 537 20.21 19.60 8.23
CA PHE A 537 20.91 18.67 7.37
C PHE A 537 20.22 18.60 5.99
N TYR A 538 21.03 18.73 4.94
CA TYR A 538 20.61 18.59 3.56
C TYR A 538 21.65 17.85 2.74
N GLU A 539 21.21 16.89 1.93
CA GLU A 539 22.03 16.10 1.03
C GLU A 539 21.34 15.98 -0.34
N ASN A 540 21.96 16.50 -1.38
CA ASN A 540 21.42 16.50 -2.74
C ASN A 540 22.09 15.47 -3.67
N GLY A 541 22.80 14.53 -3.10
CA GLY A 541 23.45 13.46 -3.87
C GLY A 541 24.67 13.87 -4.68
N SER A 542 25.04 15.17 -4.69
CA SER A 542 26.21 15.63 -5.49
C SER A 542 27.54 15.12 -4.95
N THR A 543 27.65 14.85 -3.66
CA THR A 543 28.80 14.21 -3.00
C THR A 543 28.32 13.32 -1.86
N ALA A 544 29.14 12.37 -1.45
CA ALA A 544 28.90 11.58 -0.25
C ALA A 544 29.71 12.08 0.98
N SER A 545 30.17 13.34 0.96
CA SER A 545 31.13 13.86 1.95
C SER A 545 30.56 14.03 3.36
N ALA A 546 29.23 14.11 3.51
CA ALA A 546 28.56 14.18 4.82
C ALA A 546 28.36 12.78 5.46
N TRP A 547 28.76 11.73 4.78
CA TRP A 547 28.52 10.37 5.14
C TRP A 547 29.79 9.54 5.36
N ASN A 548 29.72 8.62 6.30
CA ASN A 548 30.66 7.53 6.41
C ASN A 548 30.14 6.35 5.60
N THR A 549 30.88 5.96 4.56
CA THR A 549 30.45 4.97 3.57
C THR A 549 31.42 3.80 3.49
N GLN A 550 30.93 2.63 3.06
CA GLN A 550 31.77 1.49 2.65
C GLN A 550 31.69 1.31 1.14
N PHE A 551 30.50 0.96 0.61
CA PHE A 551 30.26 0.75 -0.82
C PHE A 551 29.31 1.80 -1.41
N TRP A 552 28.55 2.47 -0.54
CA TRP A 552 27.69 3.57 -0.95
C TRP A 552 28.49 4.74 -1.54
N GLY A 553 27.93 5.35 -2.55
CA GLY A 553 28.54 6.49 -3.22
C GLY A 553 27.60 7.26 -4.11
N THR A 554 28.15 8.17 -4.92
CA THR A 554 27.34 8.95 -5.86
C THR A 554 27.10 8.18 -7.15
N ALA A 555 25.84 8.09 -7.58
CA ALA A 555 25.40 7.47 -8.83
C ALA A 555 24.92 8.53 -9.82
N THR A 556 25.50 8.56 -11.02
CA THR A 556 25.13 9.50 -12.09
C THR A 556 24.12 8.91 -13.07
N SER A 557 23.78 7.64 -12.95
CA SER A 557 22.85 6.91 -13.80
C SER A 557 21.38 7.33 -13.59
N SER A 558 21.04 7.74 -12.36
CA SER A 558 19.68 8.13 -11.99
C SER A 558 19.71 9.14 -10.84
N PHE A 559 18.97 10.24 -10.95
CA PHE A 559 18.88 11.26 -9.91
C PHE A 559 17.59 12.08 -10.09
N VAL A 560 17.13 12.73 -9.03
CA VAL A 560 16.08 13.76 -9.03
C VAL A 560 16.71 15.12 -9.30
N SER A 561 17.73 15.47 -8.53
CA SER A 561 18.50 16.68 -8.73
C SER A 561 19.90 16.36 -9.30
N ALA A 562 20.30 17.12 -10.34
CA ALA A 562 21.61 16.92 -10.98
C ALA A 562 22.74 17.32 -10.01
N PRO A 563 23.93 16.67 -10.08
CA PRO A 563 24.37 15.76 -11.14
C PRO A 563 24.26 14.26 -10.79
N SER A 564 23.87 13.90 -9.57
CA SER A 564 23.88 12.50 -9.08
C SER A 564 23.02 12.33 -7.85
N SER A 565 22.70 11.09 -7.52
CA SER A 565 22.08 10.66 -6.26
C SER A 565 23.08 9.85 -5.41
N ILE A 566 22.68 9.46 -4.19
CA ILE A 566 23.41 8.48 -3.37
C ILE A 566 22.84 7.08 -3.62
N ALA A 567 23.69 6.08 -3.89
CA ALA A 567 23.27 4.70 -4.07
C ALA A 567 24.15 3.74 -3.28
N ASP A 568 23.61 2.58 -2.91
CA ASP A 568 24.35 1.49 -2.25
C ASP A 568 25.35 0.82 -3.21
N SER A 569 24.99 0.79 -4.50
CA SER A 569 25.77 0.26 -5.60
C SER A 569 25.81 1.28 -6.75
N PRO A 570 26.69 2.30 -6.70
CA PRO A 570 26.74 3.36 -7.71
C PRO A 570 27.02 2.87 -9.14
N VAL A 571 27.55 1.67 -9.29
CA VAL A 571 27.88 1.03 -10.58
C VAL A 571 27.48 -0.44 -10.53
N GLY A 572 26.48 -0.81 -11.34
CA GLY A 572 25.98 -2.18 -11.42
C GLY A 572 25.09 -2.57 -10.25
N ASP A 573 24.86 -3.88 -10.13
CA ASP A 573 23.99 -4.43 -9.10
C ASP A 573 24.69 -4.47 -7.73
N TYR A 574 23.89 -4.53 -6.63
CA TYR A 574 24.45 -4.67 -5.29
C TYR A 574 25.15 -6.03 -5.11
N GLN A 575 26.04 -6.11 -4.13
CA GLN A 575 26.81 -7.31 -3.85
C GLN A 575 25.96 -8.37 -3.15
N SER A 576 26.12 -9.63 -3.54
CA SER A 576 25.56 -10.78 -2.89
C SER A 576 26.15 -11.01 -1.49
N SER A 577 25.36 -11.57 -0.58
CA SER A 577 25.73 -11.86 0.82
C SER A 577 26.33 -10.65 1.56
N SER A 578 25.75 -9.48 1.38
CA SER A 578 26.30 -8.23 1.89
C SER A 578 25.38 -7.54 2.91
N ASN A 579 26.01 -6.74 3.77
CA ASN A 579 25.33 -5.80 4.65
C ASN A 579 26.10 -4.48 4.61
N ASN A 580 25.69 -3.61 3.70
CA ASN A 580 26.33 -2.34 3.43
C ASN A 580 25.62 -1.21 4.13
N ALA A 581 26.36 -0.24 4.65
CA ALA A 581 25.79 0.90 5.35
C ALA A 581 26.39 2.23 4.91
N ILE A 582 25.55 3.27 4.95
CA ILE A 582 25.97 4.67 4.90
C ILE A 582 25.40 5.38 6.12
N THR A 583 26.25 6.14 6.84
CA THR A 583 25.87 6.75 8.11
C THR A 583 26.32 8.21 8.16
N THR A 584 25.49 9.14 8.64
CA THR A 584 25.89 10.55 8.83
C THR A 584 27.12 10.65 9.73
N ILE A 585 28.16 11.38 9.28
CA ILE A 585 29.39 11.59 10.05
C ILE A 585 29.06 12.35 11.35
N SER A 586 28.38 13.48 11.24
CA SER A 586 28.01 14.34 12.34
C SER A 586 26.59 14.07 12.82
N SER A 587 26.37 14.27 14.13
CA SER A 587 25.00 14.27 14.66
C SER A 587 24.24 15.53 14.21
N ILE A 588 22.97 15.35 13.89
CA ILE A 588 22.04 16.40 13.45
C ILE A 588 21.30 16.93 14.67
N ASN A 589 21.32 18.23 14.88
CA ASN A 589 20.81 18.88 16.10
C ASN A 589 19.30 19.13 16.03
N LEU A 590 18.53 18.44 16.89
CA LEU A 590 17.11 18.69 17.14
C LEU A 590 16.81 19.19 18.57
N LEU A 591 17.82 19.61 19.34
CA LEU A 591 17.69 19.99 20.77
C LEU A 591 16.66 21.09 21.01
N ASN A 592 16.54 22.07 20.13
CA ASN A 592 15.59 23.18 20.24
C ASN A 592 14.46 23.10 19.22
N ALA A 593 14.19 21.91 18.68
CA ALA A 593 13.08 21.72 17.80
C ALA A 593 11.75 21.70 18.57
N ALA A 594 10.69 22.24 17.97
CA ALA A 594 9.29 22.06 18.39
C ALA A 594 8.60 20.98 17.53
N ALA A 595 9.04 20.85 16.27
CA ALA A 595 8.65 19.78 15.37
C ALA A 595 9.82 19.50 14.42
N ALA A 596 9.90 18.26 13.89
CA ALA A 596 10.94 17.86 12.94
C ALA A 596 10.40 16.88 11.89
N ARG A 597 10.96 16.99 10.68
CA ARG A 597 10.56 16.20 9.52
C ARG A 597 11.77 15.78 8.71
N LEU A 598 11.76 14.56 8.22
CA LEU A 598 12.71 14.04 7.25
C LEU A 598 12.00 13.80 5.94
N THR A 599 12.49 14.36 4.85
CA THR A 599 12.01 14.08 3.50
C THR A 599 13.16 13.66 2.61
N PHE A 600 12.94 12.78 1.66
CA PHE A 600 13.90 12.41 0.63
C PHE A 600 13.17 11.76 -0.54
N PHE A 601 13.82 11.69 -1.68
CA PHE A 601 13.38 10.84 -2.78
C PHE A 601 14.11 9.52 -2.73
N ALA A 602 13.40 8.44 -3.04
CA ALA A 602 13.98 7.10 -3.15
C ALA A 602 13.43 6.37 -4.36
N LYS A 603 14.21 5.47 -4.90
CA LYS A 603 13.81 4.40 -5.82
C LYS A 603 14.62 3.16 -5.48
N TRP A 604 14.11 1.98 -5.80
CA TRP A 604 14.81 0.75 -5.49
C TRP A 604 14.44 -0.40 -6.40
N ALA A 605 15.38 -1.33 -6.51
CA ALA A 605 15.16 -2.67 -7.03
C ALA A 605 15.95 -3.63 -6.14
N THR A 606 15.25 -4.45 -5.37
CA THR A 606 15.82 -5.48 -4.51
C THR A 606 15.07 -6.79 -4.72
N GLU A 607 15.69 -7.92 -4.40
CA GLU A 607 14.99 -9.19 -4.48
C GLU A 607 13.83 -9.23 -3.48
N PRO A 608 12.57 -9.40 -3.96
CA PRO A 608 11.41 -9.41 -3.07
C PRO A 608 11.52 -10.49 -2.01
N GLN A 609 11.17 -10.16 -0.76
CA GLN A 609 11.16 -11.04 0.41
C GLN A 609 12.52 -11.51 0.93
N TYR A 610 13.63 -11.27 0.22
CA TYR A 610 14.97 -11.71 0.61
C TYR A 610 15.89 -10.53 0.89
N ASP A 611 16.03 -9.61 -0.04
CA ASP A 611 16.92 -8.46 0.07
C ASP A 611 16.14 -7.19 0.39
N PHE A 612 16.77 -6.26 1.09
CA PHE A 612 16.08 -5.04 1.50
C PHE A 612 17.02 -3.88 1.77
N ALA A 613 16.49 -2.68 1.59
CA ALA A 613 17.08 -1.49 2.17
C ALA A 613 16.27 -1.04 3.40
N GLN A 614 16.92 -0.34 4.33
CA GLN A 614 16.28 0.15 5.54
C GLN A 614 16.88 1.48 5.98
N LEU A 615 16.02 2.40 6.42
CA LEU A 615 16.41 3.65 7.06
C LEU A 615 16.31 3.52 8.57
N LEU A 616 17.40 3.87 9.26
CA LEU A 616 17.50 3.80 10.71
C LEU A 616 17.91 5.16 11.29
N ILE A 617 17.48 5.43 12.51
CA ILE A 617 17.84 6.61 13.29
C ILE A 617 18.46 6.21 14.63
N SER A 618 19.41 7.02 15.10
CA SER A 618 20.00 6.86 16.41
C SER A 618 19.95 8.20 17.15
N ASP A 619 19.55 8.19 18.42
CA ASP A 619 19.55 9.35 19.32
C ASP A 619 20.68 9.28 20.40
N ASN A 620 21.57 8.31 20.26
CA ASN A 620 22.70 8.05 21.18
C ASN A 620 24.04 7.91 20.46
N ASN A 621 24.22 8.76 19.44
CA ASN A 621 25.45 8.85 18.63
C ASN A 621 25.86 7.54 17.91
N GLY A 622 24.88 6.70 17.55
CA GLY A 622 25.11 5.45 16.81
C GLY A 622 25.35 4.21 17.67
N SER A 623 25.12 4.30 18.98
CA SER A 623 25.23 3.13 19.87
C SER A 623 24.10 2.13 19.67
N THR A 624 22.89 2.62 19.43
CA THR A 624 21.72 1.82 19.02
C THR A 624 21.01 2.49 17.86
N TRP A 625 20.29 1.69 17.08
CA TRP A 625 19.58 2.13 15.89
C TRP A 625 18.14 1.63 15.92
N THR A 626 17.21 2.49 15.52
CA THR A 626 15.78 2.19 15.42
C THR A 626 15.36 2.36 13.97
N PRO A 627 14.71 1.34 13.34
CA PRO A 627 14.14 1.49 12.02
C PRO A 627 13.07 2.59 11.97
N LEU A 628 13.03 3.34 10.88
CA LEU A 628 12.03 4.37 10.64
C LEU A 628 10.97 3.89 9.66
N CYS A 629 9.72 4.12 10.02
CA CYS A 629 8.60 3.93 9.13
C CYS A 629 8.56 5.01 8.06
N GLY A 630 8.67 4.62 6.79
CA GLY A 630 8.39 5.45 5.63
C GLY A 630 7.00 5.17 5.06
N LYS A 631 6.54 6.02 4.16
CA LYS A 631 5.27 5.83 3.43
C LYS A 631 5.29 4.56 2.56
N TYR A 632 6.46 4.23 2.03
CA TYR A 632 6.64 3.12 1.09
C TYR A 632 7.31 1.89 1.72
N THR A 633 7.62 1.93 3.01
CA THR A 633 8.13 0.75 3.72
C THR A 633 7.03 -0.28 3.93
N VAL A 634 7.44 -1.53 3.94
CA VAL A 634 6.60 -2.70 4.26
C VAL A 634 7.23 -3.47 5.42
N PRO A 635 6.48 -4.30 6.17
CA PRO A 635 7.07 -5.20 7.13
C PRO A 635 8.03 -6.19 6.46
N GLY A 636 9.23 -6.33 7.02
CA GLY A 636 10.19 -7.32 6.54
C GLY A 636 9.69 -8.74 6.69
N SER A 637 10.00 -9.60 5.72
CA SER A 637 9.73 -11.04 5.73
C SER A 637 10.56 -11.77 6.79
N ASN A 638 10.32 -13.08 6.95
CA ASN A 638 11.13 -13.94 7.82
C ASN A 638 12.60 -14.06 7.38
N PHE A 639 12.92 -13.75 6.12
CA PHE A 639 14.28 -13.76 5.56
C PHE A 639 14.99 -12.41 5.59
N GLN A 640 14.27 -11.35 5.98
CA GLN A 640 14.73 -9.97 6.05
C GLN A 640 14.92 -9.53 7.52
N ASP A 641 14.43 -8.34 7.87
CA ASP A 641 14.30 -7.86 9.25
C ASP A 641 12.84 -8.05 9.72
N PRO A 642 12.48 -9.20 10.32
CA PRO A 642 11.09 -9.64 10.46
C PRO A 642 10.21 -8.63 11.18
N GLY A 643 9.17 -8.16 10.51
CA GLY A 643 8.18 -7.23 11.05
C GLY A 643 8.65 -5.79 11.18
N ASN A 644 9.92 -5.47 10.99
CA ASN A 644 10.43 -4.10 10.95
C ASN A 644 10.23 -3.47 9.55
N PRO A 645 10.14 -2.13 9.45
CA PRO A 645 9.95 -1.45 8.17
C PRO A 645 11.18 -1.60 7.27
N VAL A 646 10.96 -2.08 6.06
CA VAL A 646 11.99 -2.24 5.02
C VAL A 646 11.47 -1.73 3.67
N TYR A 647 12.38 -1.34 2.79
CA TYR A 647 12.15 -1.16 1.35
C TYR A 647 12.55 -2.44 0.65
N GLN A 648 11.63 -3.07 -0.07
CA GLN A 648 11.88 -4.31 -0.78
C GLN A 648 11.10 -4.39 -2.08
N GLY A 649 11.47 -5.35 -2.95
CA GLY A 649 10.86 -5.51 -4.27
C GLY A 649 11.34 -4.43 -5.25
N VAL A 650 10.52 -4.10 -6.25
CA VAL A 650 10.92 -3.21 -7.35
C VAL A 650 10.02 -1.98 -7.41
N ASN A 651 10.62 -0.81 -7.26
CA ASN A 651 10.01 0.49 -7.52
C ASN A 651 11.03 1.37 -8.26
N LEU A 652 10.90 1.44 -9.58
CA LEU A 652 11.82 2.18 -10.45
C LEU A 652 11.50 3.67 -10.58
N ASP A 653 10.34 4.09 -10.13
CA ASP A 653 9.95 5.49 -10.09
C ASP A 653 10.50 6.17 -8.84
N TRP A 654 10.99 7.42 -8.99
CA TRP A 654 11.36 8.23 -7.84
C TRP A 654 10.11 8.61 -7.03
N VAL A 655 10.05 8.14 -5.79
CA VAL A 655 8.97 8.44 -4.84
C VAL A 655 9.49 9.27 -3.68
N LYS A 656 8.64 10.19 -3.20
CA LYS A 656 9.00 11.05 -2.07
C LYS A 656 8.56 10.45 -0.75
N GLU A 657 9.53 10.19 0.11
CA GLU A 657 9.32 9.88 1.53
C GLU A 657 9.13 11.14 2.36
N ASP A 658 8.29 11.02 3.38
CA ASP A 658 7.95 12.12 4.29
C ASP A 658 7.70 11.56 5.69
N ILE A 659 8.73 11.62 6.55
CA ILE A 659 8.79 10.92 7.84
C ILE A 659 8.74 11.92 9.00
N ASN A 660 7.78 11.74 9.90
CA ASN A 660 7.66 12.54 11.11
C ASN A 660 8.74 12.14 12.14
N LEU A 661 9.55 13.11 12.56
CA LEU A 661 10.61 12.93 13.55
C LEU A 661 10.30 13.57 14.90
N ASN A 662 9.05 13.88 15.22
CA ASN A 662 8.68 14.54 16.48
C ASN A 662 9.05 13.73 17.73
N ALA A 663 9.16 12.40 17.63
CA ALA A 663 9.65 11.54 18.72
C ALA A 663 11.14 11.80 19.07
N TYR A 664 11.87 12.47 18.21
CA TYR A 664 13.29 12.78 18.36
C TYR A 664 13.56 14.26 18.66
N VAL A 665 12.52 15.06 18.82
CA VAL A 665 12.63 16.46 19.27
C VAL A 665 13.33 16.52 20.63
N GLY A 666 14.24 17.48 20.80
CA GLY A 666 15.05 17.61 21.99
C GLY A 666 16.31 16.72 22.04
N LYS A 667 16.63 16.05 20.94
CA LYS A 667 17.79 15.14 20.86
C LYS A 667 18.76 15.54 19.73
N ASN A 668 19.96 14.96 19.75
CA ASN A 668 20.84 14.93 18.60
C ASN A 668 20.71 13.56 17.93
N VAL A 669 20.53 13.53 16.61
CA VAL A 669 20.28 12.27 15.91
C VAL A 669 21.31 12.01 14.82
N LYS A 670 21.50 10.72 14.49
CA LYS A 670 22.20 10.27 13.30
C LYS A 670 21.28 9.45 12.43
N LEU A 671 21.48 9.50 11.12
CA LEU A 671 20.77 8.67 10.13
C LEU A 671 21.69 7.63 9.56
N LYS A 672 21.13 6.46 9.25
CA LYS A 672 21.83 5.37 8.57
C LYS A 672 20.90 4.70 7.57
N PHE A 673 21.36 4.52 6.35
CA PHE A 673 20.77 3.58 5.42
C PHE A 673 21.60 2.31 5.41
N ILE A 674 20.94 1.18 5.28
CA ILE A 674 21.57 -0.12 5.05
C ILE A 674 20.96 -0.76 3.81
N MET A 675 21.77 -1.54 3.09
CA MET A 675 21.34 -2.49 2.07
C MET A 675 21.84 -3.86 2.50
N VAL A 676 20.92 -4.82 2.61
CA VAL A 676 21.18 -6.19 3.05
C VAL A 676 20.75 -7.14 1.96
N SER A 677 21.62 -8.07 1.58
CA SER A 677 21.37 -9.07 0.56
C SER A 677 21.78 -10.45 1.03
N ASP A 678 21.08 -11.46 0.51
CA ASP A 678 21.48 -12.85 0.67
C ASP A 678 22.50 -13.29 -0.42
N GLY A 679 22.68 -14.58 -0.66
CA GLY A 679 23.72 -15.12 -1.53
C GLY A 679 23.29 -15.35 -2.97
N PHE A 680 22.17 -14.77 -3.41
CA PHE A 680 21.60 -15.12 -4.71
C PHE A 680 21.26 -13.86 -5.53
N VAL A 681 20.13 -13.67 -6.03
CA VAL A 681 19.73 -12.73 -7.07
C VAL A 681 19.99 -11.27 -6.71
N GLU A 682 20.85 -10.60 -7.45
CA GLU A 682 21.20 -9.18 -7.30
C GLU A 682 20.37 -8.30 -8.25
N TYR A 683 20.15 -7.05 -7.84
CA TYR A 683 19.42 -6.01 -8.58
C TYR A 683 20.16 -4.67 -8.48
N ASP A 684 19.61 -3.63 -9.12
CA ASP A 684 20.18 -2.25 -9.18
C ASP A 684 20.30 -1.54 -7.81
N GLY A 685 19.67 -2.05 -6.75
CA GLY A 685 19.82 -1.56 -5.38
C GLY A 685 18.92 -0.40 -5.00
N PHE A 686 19.35 0.42 -4.04
CA PHE A 686 18.60 1.48 -3.41
C PHE A 686 19.23 2.85 -3.62
N TYR A 687 18.45 3.81 -4.08
CA TYR A 687 18.86 5.17 -4.37
C TYR A 687 18.16 6.18 -3.48
N VAL A 688 18.90 7.21 -3.05
CA VAL A 688 18.40 8.34 -2.25
C VAL A 688 18.84 9.65 -2.87
N ASP A 689 17.92 10.62 -2.96
CA ASP A 689 18.23 11.96 -3.44
C ASP A 689 17.44 13.02 -2.67
N ASP A 690 17.93 14.28 -2.69
CA ASP A 690 17.29 15.44 -2.05
C ASP A 690 16.84 15.20 -0.61
N LEU A 691 17.69 14.53 0.19
CA LEU A 691 17.40 14.27 1.59
C LEU A 691 17.50 15.57 2.40
N SER A 692 16.38 15.95 3.02
CA SER A 692 16.27 17.13 3.86
C SER A 692 15.70 16.78 5.23
N LEU A 693 16.47 17.02 6.29
CA LEU A 693 15.96 17.02 7.63
C LEU A 693 15.67 18.47 8.02
N GLU A 694 14.42 18.78 8.26
CA GLU A 694 13.92 20.09 8.62
C GLU A 694 13.38 20.09 10.04
N LYS A 695 13.47 21.24 10.74
CA LYS A 695 12.86 21.45 12.06
C LYS A 695 12.24 22.83 12.18
N ILE A 696 11.18 22.94 12.94
CA ILE A 696 10.66 24.20 13.47
C ILE A 696 11.31 24.42 14.82
N VAL A 697 11.91 25.58 15.01
CA VAL A 697 12.53 25.91 16.30
C VAL A 697 11.44 26.28 17.31
N ALA A 698 11.49 25.69 18.49
CA ALA A 698 10.57 26.02 19.58
C ALA A 698 10.69 27.51 19.92
N SER A 699 9.56 28.13 20.20
CA SER A 699 9.55 29.47 20.80
C SER A 699 10.15 29.33 22.20
N GLY A 700 11.47 29.30 22.28
CA GLY A 700 12.13 29.45 23.58
C GLY A 700 11.84 30.85 24.14
N VAL A 701 11.79 30.99 25.42
CA VAL A 701 12.01 32.26 26.12
C VAL A 701 13.51 32.61 25.95
N GLY A 702 13.95 32.66 24.72
CA GLY A 702 15.30 32.96 24.28
C GLY A 702 15.20 34.10 23.27
N ILE A 703 15.89 35.15 23.57
CA ILE A 703 16.14 36.33 22.74
C ILE A 703 15.78 36.10 21.28
N GLN A 704 14.69 36.71 20.82
CA GLN A 704 14.44 36.85 19.37
C GLN A 704 15.73 37.44 18.78
N ASN A 705 16.32 36.78 17.81
CA ASN A 705 17.25 37.41 16.91
C ASN A 705 16.45 38.42 16.09
N LEU A 706 16.19 39.55 16.72
CA LEU A 706 15.80 40.74 16.00
C LEU A 706 16.87 40.96 14.94
N THR A 707 16.50 41.20 13.72
CA THR A 707 17.39 41.56 12.61
C THR A 707 18.46 42.52 13.15
N GLN A 708 19.65 41.98 13.39
CA GLN A 708 20.76 42.82 13.91
C GLN A 708 21.14 43.81 12.83
N GLN A 709 20.73 45.03 13.01
CA GLN A 709 21.35 46.13 12.25
C GLN A 709 22.81 46.21 12.74
N PRO A 710 23.79 46.15 11.85
CA PRO A 710 25.19 46.13 12.27
C PRO A 710 25.57 47.42 12.99
N ILE A 711 25.87 47.32 14.30
CA ILE A 711 26.54 48.40 15.04
C ILE A 711 28.03 48.16 14.90
N GLN A 712 28.76 49.23 14.50
CA GLN A 712 30.23 49.22 14.54
C GLN A 712 30.74 49.96 15.76
N ILE A 713 31.64 49.28 16.47
CA ILE A 713 32.30 49.87 17.64
C ILE A 713 33.82 49.72 17.47
N TYR A 714 34.54 50.87 17.76
CA TYR A 714 35.99 50.85 17.70
C TYR A 714 36.61 51.94 18.62
N PRO A 715 37.82 51.69 19.18
CA PRO A 715 38.47 50.39 19.21
C PRO A 715 37.68 49.38 20.04
N ASN A 716 37.78 48.09 19.71
CA ASN A 716 37.27 46.99 20.51
C ASN A 716 38.23 45.80 20.37
N PRO A 717 39.01 45.48 21.40
CA PRO A 717 38.93 45.98 22.79
C PRO A 717 39.30 47.44 22.97
N ALA A 718 38.85 48.07 24.08
CA ALA A 718 39.10 49.45 24.45
C ALA A 718 39.59 49.61 25.90
N SER A 719 40.41 50.67 26.17
CA SER A 719 40.93 51.00 27.51
C SER A 719 40.57 52.39 28.02
N ASP A 720 40.07 53.25 27.10
CA ASP A 720 39.76 54.65 27.46
C ASP A 720 38.41 55.05 26.84
N LYS A 721 38.35 55.16 25.52
CA LYS A 721 37.16 55.59 24.78
C LYS A 721 36.80 54.63 23.69
N VAL A 722 35.50 54.49 23.44
CA VAL A 722 34.92 53.68 22.36
C VAL A 722 33.99 54.55 21.53
N ASN A 723 34.13 54.48 20.22
CA ASN A 723 33.19 55.06 19.27
C ASN A 723 32.15 54.04 18.87
N VAL A 724 30.88 54.38 19.01
CA VAL A 724 29.73 53.60 18.54
C VAL A 724 29.18 54.29 17.34
N VAL A 725 29.28 53.65 16.18
CA VAL A 725 28.76 54.17 14.91
C VAL A 725 27.33 53.69 14.71
N LEU A 726 26.44 54.65 14.52
CA LEU A 726 25.01 54.41 14.29
C LEU A 726 24.75 54.41 12.78
N THR A 727 24.32 53.27 12.28
CA THR A 727 24.03 53.14 10.85
C THR A 727 22.67 53.71 10.43
N GLN A 728 21.85 54.13 11.42
CA GLN A 728 20.52 54.71 11.21
C GLN A 728 20.32 55.97 12.04
N SER A 729 19.59 56.93 11.50
CA SER A 729 19.31 58.22 12.12
C SER A 729 18.20 58.24 13.17
N ASN A 730 17.53 57.11 13.37
CA ASN A 730 16.41 56.94 14.31
C ASN A 730 16.78 56.24 15.64
N ALA A 731 18.07 56.20 15.98
CA ALA A 731 18.51 55.66 17.24
C ALA A 731 18.08 56.60 18.38
N LYS A 732 17.55 56.04 19.48
CA LYS A 732 16.93 56.74 20.58
C LYS A 732 17.76 56.71 21.87
N GLU A 733 18.30 55.55 22.19
CA GLU A 733 19.02 55.32 23.46
C GLU A 733 20.12 54.29 23.27
N LEU A 734 21.26 54.57 23.87
CA LEU A 734 22.35 53.61 24.01
C LEU A 734 22.44 53.17 25.49
N THR A 735 22.43 51.87 25.74
CA THR A 735 22.56 51.28 27.05
C THR A 735 23.74 50.30 27.08
N LEU A 736 24.50 50.30 28.15
CA LEU A 736 25.61 49.36 28.39
C LEU A 736 25.29 48.45 29.56
N TYR A 737 25.50 47.16 29.35
CA TYR A 737 25.29 46.10 30.36
C TYR A 737 26.59 45.36 30.62
N ASN A 738 26.82 44.99 31.91
CA ASN A 738 27.91 44.08 32.24
C ASN A 738 27.56 42.61 31.98
N ALA A 739 28.50 41.70 32.22
CA ALA A 739 28.32 40.25 31.99
C ALA A 739 27.21 39.60 32.86
N LEU A 740 26.79 40.26 33.94
CA LEU A 740 25.68 39.82 34.81
C LEU A 740 24.33 40.37 34.35
N GLY A 741 24.28 41.12 33.23
CA GLY A 741 23.06 41.75 32.73
C GLY A 741 22.61 43.01 33.48
N GLN A 742 23.46 43.56 34.36
CA GLN A 742 23.18 44.81 35.05
C GLN A 742 23.49 45.98 34.13
N GLN A 743 22.60 46.95 34.08
CA GLN A 743 22.79 48.19 33.35
C GLN A 743 23.84 49.02 34.03
N ILE A 744 24.93 49.32 33.35
CA ILE A 744 26.07 50.11 33.88
C ILE A 744 26.01 51.58 33.44
N HIS A 745 25.49 51.82 32.22
CA HIS A 745 25.46 53.15 31.63
C HIS A 745 24.28 53.26 30.67
N SER A 746 23.68 54.46 30.57
CA SER A 746 22.67 54.81 29.59
C SER A 746 22.87 56.22 29.08
N ASN A 747 22.81 56.39 27.76
CA ASN A 747 22.88 57.65 27.10
C ASN A 747 21.74 57.81 26.11
N PRO A 748 20.93 58.90 26.24
CA PRO A 748 19.99 59.25 25.16
C PRO A 748 20.79 59.68 23.89
N ILE A 749 20.27 59.26 22.75
CA ILE A 749 20.86 59.61 21.44
C ILE A 749 20.03 60.70 20.83
N ASN A 750 20.68 61.77 20.40
CA ASN A 750 19.99 62.86 19.73
C ASN A 750 19.61 62.50 18.31
N LYS A 751 18.49 62.99 17.82
CA LYS A 751 18.00 62.74 16.47
C LYS A 751 19.07 63.09 15.44
N ASN A 752 19.36 62.20 14.52
CA ASN A 752 20.41 62.30 13.48
C ASN A 752 21.86 62.22 14.00
N GLN A 753 22.10 61.86 15.24
CA GLN A 753 23.45 61.57 15.75
C GLN A 753 23.97 60.28 15.11
N GLN A 754 25.14 60.35 14.48
CA GLN A 754 25.74 59.17 13.83
C GLN A 754 26.84 58.50 14.64
N HIS A 755 27.34 59.20 15.67
CA HIS A 755 28.42 58.70 16.54
C HIS A 755 28.10 58.97 18.00
N VAL A 756 28.33 57.97 18.87
CA VAL A 756 28.32 58.11 20.29
C VAL A 756 29.68 57.70 20.83
N VAL A 757 30.30 58.55 21.64
CA VAL A 757 31.57 58.23 22.30
C VAL A 757 31.26 57.82 23.72
N LEU A 758 31.65 56.61 24.10
CA LEU A 758 31.58 56.08 25.46
C LEU A 758 32.98 56.21 26.10
N ASN A 759 33.05 56.84 27.26
CA ASN A 759 34.22 56.72 28.07
C ASN A 759 34.17 55.45 28.92
N VAL A 760 35.14 54.57 28.74
CA VAL A 760 35.22 53.27 29.42
C VAL A 760 36.42 53.14 30.35
N ALA A 761 37.18 54.23 30.54
CA ALA A 761 38.37 54.22 31.37
C ALA A 761 38.12 53.83 32.86
N ASP A 762 36.90 54.09 33.36
CA ASP A 762 36.52 53.83 34.77
C ASP A 762 35.79 52.48 34.89
N PHE A 763 35.65 51.68 33.80
CA PHE A 763 34.99 50.41 33.82
C PHE A 763 35.97 49.28 34.15
N ALA A 764 35.50 48.32 34.94
CA ALA A 764 36.33 47.13 35.23
C ALA A 764 36.67 46.38 33.98
N PRO A 765 37.87 45.84 33.81
CA PRO A 765 38.21 44.98 32.72
C PRO A 765 37.22 43.83 32.58
N GLY A 766 36.69 43.63 31.38
CA GLY A 766 35.69 42.59 31.17
C GLY A 766 34.89 42.73 29.85
N ILE A 767 33.86 41.88 29.72
CA ILE A 767 32.95 41.91 28.60
C ILE A 767 31.69 42.66 28.94
N TYR A 768 31.29 43.53 28.04
CA TYR A 768 30.09 44.36 28.15
C TYR A 768 29.23 44.18 26.87
N VAL A 769 27.94 44.45 26.97
CA VAL A 769 27.00 44.46 25.85
C VAL A 769 26.51 45.88 25.63
N VAL A 770 26.84 46.46 24.50
CA VAL A 770 26.28 47.75 24.01
C VAL A 770 24.95 47.43 23.33
N LYS A 771 23.88 48.07 23.77
CA LYS A 771 22.54 47.96 23.23
C LYS A 771 22.03 49.32 22.76
N ILE A 772 21.52 49.37 21.54
CA ILE A 772 20.92 50.58 20.96
C ILE A 772 19.44 50.29 20.69
N LYS A 773 18.60 51.17 21.24
CA LYS A 773 17.15 51.14 20.97
C LYS A 773 16.82 52.21 19.93
N PHE A 774 16.00 51.87 18.96
CA PHE A 774 15.52 52.77 17.90
C PHE A 774 14.07 53.23 18.17
N ASP A 775 13.61 54.25 17.41
CA ASP A 775 12.28 54.82 17.55
C ASP A 775 11.14 53.82 17.28
N ASP A 776 11.36 52.85 16.41
CA ASP A 776 10.46 51.76 16.10
C ASP A 776 10.47 50.61 17.10
N ASN A 777 11.15 50.80 18.26
CA ASN A 777 11.41 49.83 19.30
C ASN A 777 12.28 48.63 18.86
N THR A 778 12.87 48.65 17.69
CA THR A 778 13.89 47.64 17.32
C THR A 778 15.15 47.87 18.19
N ILE A 779 15.96 46.83 18.33
CA ILE A 779 17.15 46.84 19.18
C ILE A 779 18.29 46.24 18.37
N SER A 780 19.44 46.95 18.37
CA SER A 780 20.73 46.42 17.97
C SER A 780 21.65 46.24 19.17
N GLN A 781 22.51 45.26 19.13
CA GLN A 781 23.49 45.04 20.22
C GLN A 781 24.81 44.50 19.67
N CYS A 782 25.86 44.79 20.37
CA CYS A 782 27.19 44.28 20.06
C CYS A 782 28.02 44.11 21.34
N ARG A 783 29.03 43.26 21.26
CA ARG A 783 29.95 42.98 22.37
C ARG A 783 31.07 44.00 22.38
N LEU A 784 31.33 44.60 23.56
CA LEU A 784 32.47 45.45 23.84
C LEU A 784 33.40 44.73 24.87
N THR A 785 34.68 44.68 24.60
CA THR A 785 35.70 44.22 25.54
C THR A 785 36.48 45.42 26.08
N VAL A 786 36.60 45.56 27.40
CA VAL A 786 37.35 46.60 28.10
C VAL A 786 38.56 45.98 28.79
N PHE A 787 39.74 46.60 28.68
CA PHE A 787 41.00 46.15 29.30
C PHE A 787 41.33 46.93 30.51
#